data_03b0e914d665f100b681061f16dad414
#
_entry.id   03b0e914d665f100b681061f16dad414
#
_cell.length_a   1.000
_cell.length_b   1.000
_cell.length_c   1.000
_cell.angle_alpha   90.00
_cell.angle_beta   90.00
_cell.angle_gamma   90.00
#
_symmetry.space_group_name_H-M   'P 1'
#
loop_
_entity.id
_entity.type
_entity.pdbx_description
1 polymer ?
#
loop_
_entity_poly.entity_id
_entity_poly.type
_entity_poly.pdbx_seq_one_letter_code
_entity_poly.pdbx_strand_id
1 'polypeptide(L)'
;MKRLLFLLTLCLFSTLLYAAPTDFRIKGYLVDAKNGAAIDFADVLLFQRDRTTPIAQTIPDGQGQFLFSQVPNGTYTLMVRLVGYDIYASKPFELKETSRIDLGKINMTPLEVGLSEVEVVADKRQLIYKLDKKVVEASSNLMGDGGSAVDVLENTPSVRVDANGDITFRGSSGFLVYVDGKPSVFSGTQALEQVPAGQIENIEIITTPSAKHDTEGEVGIINIITKKHFLKGLSGMVNLSGSTWLTRRADFLINQQNNHSRWFLGGQWADKLSKSEHVLKSTTYREEGTYALDADGPQEGNRFNYSLKGGWSLELPMTTFEINAEGGHGGRTHNGDMIYRETRTLGGNAPVTAVYNNNNDFENSEDFGQGSIAAKHRFNDKGHQIAASLYFKYGGNSLEYSFNELTDMQGKRADGMCYYEAEFRNTWRANLDYTLPISEKSKLEAGYQYYSYFEDGDYEMEWWNPESGEFEKQPEAYNTFFFREAINSIYAIYSGTWNRFDAQIGLRGEHTMTKLLSSIPDASRINKRFEVFPSLHLGYSLPREQKILLAYSYRTTRPQLWFMEPYLTYNDFYSAVIGNPDIRPEYIHSMEMNYQKAFGENSFSATLFHRFRKDKVERLRVPYEGAVTLDSMANVGRDYSTGLEVSLNLHPTRWWNTTLNGNIYHYKVVNELAAGGKHASSTNYDFLWNNLFTLGKYTRLQLDGSFVGPSVTTQGKSDAYWYANVAVRQQLFNRRLTATLAFKDVFRSARYINDIQTADLSMYTKIRPKYPQILLTVSYTFNSFKAKPTQEKEDRNELFEGIK
;
A
#
# COMPACT_ATOMS: atom_id res chain seq x y z
N MET A 1 18.40 34.18 -8.96
CA MET A 1 17.14 33.50 -9.33
C MET A 1 16.58 33.91 -10.69
N LYS A 2 16.33 35.22 -11.03
CA LYS A 2 15.75 35.62 -12.34
C LYS A 2 16.58 35.27 -13.59
N ARG A 3 17.92 35.17 -13.52
CA ARG A 3 18.79 34.78 -14.64
C ARG A 3 18.86 33.27 -14.88
N LEU A 4 18.59 32.46 -13.88
CA LEU A 4 18.54 30.97 -13.97
C LEU A 4 17.23 30.49 -14.60
N LEU A 5 16.15 31.21 -14.31
CA LEU A 5 14.82 30.94 -14.90
C LEU A 5 14.77 31.28 -16.40
N PHE A 6 15.50 32.33 -16.83
CA PHE A 6 15.58 32.71 -18.23
C PHE A 6 16.42 31.75 -19.09
N LEU A 7 17.45 31.13 -18.50
CA LEU A 7 18.24 30.08 -19.16
C LEU A 7 17.48 28.77 -19.28
N LEU A 8 16.67 28.40 -18.29
CA LEU A 8 15.79 27.24 -18.36
C LEU A 8 14.67 27.37 -19.41
N THR A 9 14.09 28.55 -19.55
CA THR A 9 13.09 28.84 -20.60
C THR A 9 13.70 28.90 -22.01
N LEU A 10 14.94 29.31 -22.15
CA LEU A 10 15.62 29.32 -23.45
C LEU A 10 16.01 27.91 -23.93
N CYS A 11 16.36 27.00 -23.01
CA CYS A 11 16.62 25.60 -23.35
C CYS A 11 15.34 24.82 -23.71
N LEU A 12 14.17 25.21 -23.23
CA LEU A 12 12.89 24.56 -23.59
C LEU A 12 12.37 24.99 -24.99
N PHE A 13 12.82 26.12 -25.53
CA PHE A 13 12.36 26.60 -26.84
C PHE A 13 13.24 26.17 -28.02
N SER A 14 14.42 25.59 -27.79
CA SER A 14 15.35 25.20 -28.86
C SER A 14 15.12 23.77 -29.43
N THR A 15 14.07 23.06 -29.01
CA THR A 15 13.79 21.70 -29.48
C THR A 15 12.64 21.58 -30.48
N LEU A 16 12.15 22.68 -31.04
CA LEU A 16 10.96 22.70 -31.92
C LEU A 16 11.27 23.08 -33.37
N LEU A 17 12.33 22.54 -33.96
CA LEU A 17 12.52 22.61 -35.43
C LEU A 17 13.39 21.45 -35.90
N TYR A 18 12.82 20.27 -35.92
CA TYR A 18 13.31 19.19 -36.79
C TYR A 18 12.34 19.07 -37.95
N ALA A 19 12.72 19.65 -39.09
CA ALA A 19 12.08 19.37 -40.36
C ALA A 19 12.29 17.88 -40.69
N ALA A 20 11.22 17.15 -40.94
CA ALA A 20 11.28 15.77 -41.37
C ALA A 20 12.10 15.67 -42.69
N PRO A 21 12.99 14.70 -42.85
CA PRO A 21 13.71 14.48 -44.11
C PRO A 21 12.71 14.11 -45.21
N THR A 22 12.67 14.89 -46.26
CA THR A 22 11.78 14.73 -47.43
C THR A 22 12.20 13.64 -48.39
N ASP A 23 13.26 12.90 -48.07
CA ASP A 23 13.79 11.82 -48.94
C ASP A 23 13.32 10.43 -48.48
N PHE A 24 12.46 9.79 -49.24
CA PHE A 24 11.92 8.47 -49.00
C PHE A 24 12.37 7.43 -50.05
N ARG A 25 12.48 6.18 -49.64
CA ARG A 25 12.68 5.04 -50.58
C ARG A 25 11.40 4.22 -50.76
N ILE A 26 10.55 4.11 -49.77
CA ILE A 26 9.23 3.44 -49.85
C ILE A 26 8.21 4.36 -49.18
N LYS A 27 7.09 4.61 -49.88
CA LYS A 27 5.94 5.34 -49.30
C LYS A 27 4.61 4.66 -49.65
N GLY A 28 3.57 4.99 -48.91
CA GLY A 28 2.23 4.59 -49.22
C GLY A 28 1.23 5.30 -48.27
N TYR A 29 -0.06 5.03 -48.49
CA TYR A 29 -1.15 5.63 -47.73
C TYR A 29 -2.08 4.54 -47.23
N LEU A 30 -2.41 4.53 -45.96
CA LEU A 30 -3.40 3.63 -45.39
C LEU A 30 -4.77 4.31 -45.35
N VAL A 31 -5.78 3.64 -45.87
CA VAL A 31 -7.16 4.12 -45.88
C VAL A 31 -8.11 3.00 -45.46
N ASP A 32 -9.17 3.36 -44.79
CA ASP A 32 -10.27 2.43 -44.44
C ASP A 32 -11.03 2.04 -45.74
N ALA A 33 -11.17 0.75 -45.98
CA ALA A 33 -11.80 0.21 -47.19
C ALA A 33 -13.30 0.52 -47.30
N LYS A 34 -14.01 0.82 -46.19
CA LYS A 34 -15.43 1.11 -46.18
C LYS A 34 -15.74 2.58 -46.44
N ASN A 35 -15.00 3.48 -45.83
CA ASN A 35 -15.33 4.90 -45.83
C ASN A 35 -14.22 5.80 -46.44
N GLY A 36 -13.08 5.21 -46.84
CA GLY A 36 -11.95 5.92 -47.43
C GLY A 36 -11.23 6.90 -46.50
N ALA A 37 -11.52 6.86 -45.20
CA ALA A 37 -10.85 7.71 -44.23
C ALA A 37 -9.38 7.33 -44.07
N ALA A 38 -8.50 8.32 -43.88
CA ALA A 38 -7.10 8.06 -43.56
C ALA A 38 -6.93 7.30 -42.25
N ILE A 39 -6.05 6.33 -42.24
CA ILE A 39 -5.72 5.53 -41.06
C ILE A 39 -4.38 6.01 -40.53
N ASP A 40 -4.37 6.64 -39.36
CA ASP A 40 -3.23 6.89 -38.52
C ASP A 40 -3.09 5.76 -37.49
N PHE A 41 -1.97 5.61 -36.80
CA PHE A 41 -1.71 4.63 -35.74
C PHE A 41 -1.68 3.14 -36.12
N ALA A 42 -1.48 2.80 -37.40
CA ALA A 42 -1.22 1.42 -37.80
C ALA A 42 0.27 1.09 -37.69
N ASP A 43 0.60 -0.13 -37.29
CA ASP A 43 1.98 -0.65 -37.38
C ASP A 43 2.27 -1.07 -38.80
N VAL A 44 3.15 -0.37 -39.51
CA VAL A 44 3.64 -0.68 -40.85
C VAL A 44 5.02 -1.31 -40.72
N LEU A 45 5.12 -2.61 -41.02
CA LEU A 45 6.30 -3.44 -40.83
C LEU A 45 6.88 -3.84 -42.19
N LEU A 46 8.20 -3.70 -42.38
CA LEU A 46 8.87 -4.11 -43.58
C LEU A 46 9.74 -5.34 -43.34
N PHE A 47 9.44 -6.43 -44.03
CA PHE A 47 10.18 -7.68 -43.96
C PHE A 47 11.02 -7.87 -45.18
N GLN A 48 12.28 -8.25 -45.03
CA GLN A 48 13.13 -8.69 -46.09
C GLN A 48 12.87 -10.20 -46.35
N ARG A 49 12.95 -10.61 -47.59
CA ARG A 49 12.83 -12.03 -47.98
C ARG A 49 13.76 -12.89 -47.11
N ASP A 50 13.23 -14.00 -46.60
CA ASP A 50 13.94 -14.97 -45.74
C ASP A 50 14.24 -14.51 -44.31
N ARG A 51 13.64 -13.39 -43.84
CA ARG A 51 13.70 -12.96 -42.43
C ARG A 51 12.32 -13.00 -41.74
N THR A 52 12.29 -13.55 -40.54
CA THR A 52 11.08 -13.63 -39.71
C THR A 52 10.88 -12.38 -38.83
N THR A 53 11.92 -11.52 -38.73
CA THR A 53 11.87 -10.24 -37.99
C THR A 53 11.82 -9.08 -38.98
N PRO A 54 10.99 -8.03 -38.70
CA PRO A 54 10.96 -6.86 -39.55
C PRO A 54 12.28 -6.10 -39.48
N ILE A 55 12.75 -5.60 -40.63
CA ILE A 55 13.98 -4.81 -40.75
C ILE A 55 13.74 -3.33 -40.48
N ALA A 56 12.50 -2.85 -40.68
CA ALA A 56 12.07 -1.48 -40.39
C ALA A 56 10.59 -1.46 -40.03
N GLN A 57 10.24 -0.50 -39.21
CA GLN A 57 8.85 -0.23 -38.76
C GLN A 57 8.59 1.28 -38.81
N THR A 58 7.38 1.65 -39.21
CA THR A 58 6.91 3.03 -39.21
C THR A 58 5.43 3.10 -38.83
N ILE A 59 4.95 4.28 -38.54
CA ILE A 59 3.53 4.57 -38.24
C ILE A 59 3.09 5.66 -39.22
N PRO A 60 1.91 5.56 -39.83
CA PRO A 60 1.37 6.60 -40.70
C PRO A 60 1.13 7.91 -39.94
N ASP A 61 1.22 9.02 -40.66
CA ASP A 61 0.86 10.33 -40.17
C ASP A 61 -0.69 10.52 -40.10
N GLY A 62 -1.14 11.67 -39.65
CA GLY A 62 -2.57 12.02 -39.56
C GLY A 62 -3.32 12.04 -40.91
N GLN A 63 -2.62 11.92 -42.04
CA GLN A 63 -3.16 11.77 -43.39
C GLN A 63 -3.07 10.32 -43.92
N GLY A 64 -2.61 9.40 -43.07
CA GLY A 64 -2.43 7.98 -43.40
C GLY A 64 -1.15 7.70 -44.16
N GLN A 65 -0.25 8.67 -44.38
CA GLN A 65 0.98 8.48 -45.11
C GLN A 65 2.05 7.82 -44.23
N PHE A 66 2.73 6.79 -44.75
CA PHE A 66 3.90 6.20 -44.15
C PHE A 66 5.11 6.27 -45.09
N LEU A 67 6.31 6.41 -44.49
CA LEU A 67 7.55 6.59 -45.19
C LEU A 67 8.67 5.68 -44.60
N PHE A 68 9.48 5.08 -45.45
CA PHE A 68 10.75 4.43 -45.09
C PHE A 68 11.87 5.09 -45.87
N SER A 69 12.83 5.69 -45.19
CA SER A 69 13.90 6.48 -45.84
C SER A 69 15.18 5.71 -46.03
N GLN A 70 15.61 4.91 -45.08
CA GLN A 70 16.89 4.21 -45.11
C GLN A 70 16.65 2.69 -45.21
N VAL A 71 16.30 2.22 -46.41
CA VAL A 71 16.07 0.80 -46.67
C VAL A 71 17.12 0.30 -47.63
N PRO A 72 17.89 -0.77 -47.30
CA PRO A 72 18.84 -1.38 -48.22
C PRO A 72 18.19 -1.93 -49.50
N ASN A 73 18.97 -2.23 -50.54
CA ASN A 73 18.47 -2.92 -51.74
C ASN A 73 18.06 -4.35 -51.38
N GLY A 74 16.99 -4.87 -51.99
CA GLY A 74 16.50 -6.22 -51.68
C GLY A 74 15.04 -6.42 -52.04
N THR A 75 14.55 -7.62 -51.78
CA THR A 75 13.14 -8.00 -51.98
C THR A 75 12.41 -7.90 -50.63
N TYR A 76 11.28 -7.20 -50.62
CA TYR A 76 10.56 -6.87 -49.41
C TYR A 76 9.09 -7.25 -49.47
N THR A 77 8.48 -7.47 -48.28
CA THR A 77 7.06 -7.61 -48.09
C THR A 77 6.65 -6.62 -47.02
N LEU A 78 5.65 -5.82 -47.30
CA LEU A 78 5.06 -4.91 -46.31
C LEU A 78 3.94 -5.64 -45.56
N MET A 79 3.90 -5.54 -44.26
CA MET A 79 2.82 -6.01 -43.43
C MET A 79 2.25 -4.84 -42.64
N VAL A 80 0.92 -4.67 -42.65
CA VAL A 80 0.24 -3.64 -41.86
C VAL A 80 -0.66 -4.32 -40.83
N ARG A 81 -0.53 -3.87 -39.59
CA ARG A 81 -1.36 -4.33 -38.45
C ARG A 81 -2.05 -3.16 -37.81
N LEU A 82 -3.36 -3.29 -37.66
CA LEU A 82 -4.17 -2.33 -36.93
C LEU A 82 -5.30 -3.10 -36.21
N VAL A 83 -5.52 -2.76 -34.95
CA VAL A 83 -6.60 -3.37 -34.15
C VAL A 83 -7.96 -3.01 -34.76
N GLY A 84 -8.77 -4.01 -35.05
CA GLY A 84 -10.09 -3.84 -35.71
C GLY A 84 -10.03 -3.93 -37.23
N TYR A 85 -8.90 -4.27 -37.82
CA TYR A 85 -8.72 -4.48 -39.26
C TYR A 85 -8.02 -5.80 -39.53
N ASP A 86 -8.27 -6.37 -40.71
CA ASP A 86 -7.53 -7.53 -41.22
C ASP A 86 -6.05 -7.17 -41.40
N ILE A 87 -5.17 -8.13 -41.12
CA ILE A 87 -3.74 -7.96 -41.39
C ILE A 87 -3.52 -7.88 -42.90
N TYR A 88 -3.02 -6.75 -43.35
CA TYR A 88 -2.60 -6.61 -44.75
C TYR A 88 -1.18 -7.09 -44.94
N ALA A 89 -0.94 -7.88 -46.00
CA ALA A 89 0.40 -8.24 -46.46
C ALA A 89 0.52 -7.97 -47.97
N SER A 90 1.51 -7.17 -48.34
CA SER A 90 1.77 -6.89 -49.77
C SER A 90 2.32 -8.11 -50.49
N LYS A 91 2.19 -8.13 -51.83
CA LYS A 91 3.04 -9.01 -52.65
C LYS A 91 4.51 -8.58 -52.48
N PRO A 92 5.47 -9.53 -52.61
CA PRO A 92 6.89 -9.17 -52.58
C PRO A 92 7.22 -8.17 -53.72
N PHE A 93 8.00 -7.11 -53.36
CA PHE A 93 8.49 -6.11 -54.30
C PHE A 93 9.99 -5.90 -54.14
N GLU A 94 10.69 -5.56 -55.25
CA GLU A 94 12.13 -5.40 -55.28
C GLU A 94 12.53 -3.92 -55.25
N LEU A 95 13.42 -3.54 -54.35
CA LEU A 95 14.00 -2.21 -54.22
C LEU A 95 15.44 -2.22 -54.74
N LYS A 96 15.70 -1.48 -55.82
CA LYS A 96 17.01 -1.33 -56.49
C LYS A 96 17.68 -0.01 -56.12
N GLU A 97 18.97 0.15 -56.39
CA GLU A 97 19.82 1.27 -55.93
C GLU A 97 19.27 2.69 -56.16
N THR A 98 18.52 2.92 -57.22
CA THR A 98 17.94 4.21 -57.60
C THR A 98 16.41 4.28 -57.48
N SER A 99 15.78 3.19 -56.94
CA SER A 99 14.31 3.07 -56.95
C SER A 99 13.70 3.78 -55.77
N ARG A 100 12.68 4.58 -56.05
CA ARG A 100 11.67 5.03 -55.07
C ARG A 100 10.35 4.31 -55.37
N ILE A 101 9.80 3.64 -54.42
CA ILE A 101 8.57 2.85 -54.57
C ILE A 101 7.42 3.57 -53.83
N ASP A 102 6.39 3.89 -54.59
CA ASP A 102 5.13 4.36 -54.06
C ASP A 102 4.12 3.20 -54.12
N LEU A 103 3.72 2.70 -52.96
CA LEU A 103 2.78 1.57 -52.87
C LEU A 103 1.32 2.03 -53.03
N GLY A 104 1.10 3.36 -53.21
CA GLY A 104 -0.22 3.96 -53.38
C GLY A 104 -1.10 3.82 -52.14
N LYS A 105 -2.42 3.83 -52.35
CA LYS A 105 -3.41 3.62 -51.32
C LYS A 105 -3.56 2.14 -50.99
N ILE A 106 -3.35 1.78 -49.75
CA ILE A 106 -3.58 0.46 -49.19
C ILE A 106 -4.88 0.47 -48.45
N ASN A 107 -5.86 -0.27 -48.93
CA ASN A 107 -7.18 -0.38 -48.33
C ASN A 107 -7.12 -1.40 -47.20
N MET A 108 -7.31 -0.96 -45.99
CA MET A 108 -7.43 -1.79 -44.80
C MET A 108 -8.88 -2.19 -44.60
N THR A 109 -9.16 -3.48 -44.61
CA THR A 109 -10.51 -4.02 -44.43
C THR A 109 -10.84 -4.06 -42.92
N PRO A 110 -11.85 -3.34 -42.45
CA PRO A 110 -12.30 -3.49 -41.06
C PRO A 110 -12.79 -4.92 -40.84
N LEU A 111 -12.36 -5.53 -39.74
CA LEU A 111 -12.90 -6.83 -39.31
C LEU A 111 -14.41 -6.65 -39.04
N GLU A 112 -15.23 -7.32 -39.83
CA GLU A 112 -16.68 -7.46 -39.50
C GLU A 112 -16.78 -8.42 -38.32
N VAL A 113 -16.79 -7.87 -37.13
CA VAL A 113 -17.10 -8.65 -35.93
C VAL A 113 -18.57 -9.00 -36.00
N GLY A 114 -18.90 -10.16 -36.58
CA GLY A 114 -20.20 -10.79 -36.39
C GLY A 114 -20.47 -10.87 -34.88
N LEU A 115 -21.67 -10.53 -34.46
CA LEU A 115 -22.18 -10.45 -33.09
C LEU A 115 -22.14 -11.80 -32.31
N SER A 116 -21.01 -12.51 -32.31
CA SER A 116 -20.82 -13.77 -31.57
C SER A 116 -19.43 -13.96 -30.99
N GLU A 117 -18.61 -12.94 -30.94
CA GLU A 117 -17.38 -13.02 -30.14
C GLU A 117 -17.68 -12.56 -28.72
N VAL A 118 -18.04 -13.52 -27.87
CA VAL A 118 -17.88 -13.41 -26.43
C VAL A 118 -16.37 -13.28 -26.21
N GLU A 119 -15.89 -12.05 -26.14
CA GLU A 119 -14.57 -11.78 -25.58
C GLU A 119 -14.64 -12.22 -24.12
N VAL A 120 -14.26 -13.48 -23.87
CA VAL A 120 -14.02 -13.98 -22.53
C VAL A 120 -12.75 -13.25 -22.10
N VAL A 121 -12.91 -12.08 -21.49
CA VAL A 121 -11.90 -11.55 -20.60
C VAL A 121 -11.83 -12.58 -19.47
N ALA A 122 -10.88 -13.51 -19.56
CA ALA A 122 -10.61 -14.43 -18.47
C ALA A 122 -10.40 -13.57 -17.24
N ASP A 123 -11.26 -13.71 -16.24
CA ASP A 123 -11.07 -13.02 -14.97
C ASP A 123 -9.72 -13.47 -14.43
N LYS A 124 -8.80 -12.51 -14.27
CA LYS A 124 -7.49 -12.78 -13.70
C LYS A 124 -7.67 -13.41 -12.32
N ARG A 125 -6.84 -14.36 -11.97
CA ARG A 125 -6.86 -14.98 -10.65
C ARG A 125 -6.71 -13.89 -9.60
N GLN A 126 -7.59 -13.87 -8.63
CA GLN A 126 -7.66 -12.84 -7.59
C GLN A 126 -6.38 -12.83 -6.72
N LEU A 127 -5.75 -13.99 -6.55
CA LEU A 127 -4.54 -14.17 -5.76
C LEU A 127 -3.56 -15.09 -6.51
N ILE A 128 -2.33 -14.64 -6.68
CA ILE A 128 -1.23 -15.37 -7.33
C ILE A 128 -0.06 -15.47 -6.35
N TYR A 129 0.50 -16.66 -6.16
CA TYR A 129 1.68 -16.88 -5.33
C TYR A 129 2.93 -16.99 -6.19
N LYS A 130 3.94 -16.15 -5.91
CA LYS A 130 5.30 -16.24 -6.46
C LYS A 130 6.26 -16.82 -5.41
N LEU A 131 7.55 -16.98 -5.73
CA LEU A 131 8.54 -17.58 -4.82
C LEU A 131 8.66 -16.81 -3.50
N ASP A 132 8.58 -15.50 -3.55
CA ASP A 132 8.83 -14.58 -2.45
C ASP A 132 7.61 -13.73 -2.06
N LYS A 133 6.48 -13.84 -2.78
CA LYS A 133 5.33 -12.93 -2.59
C LYS A 133 3.99 -13.50 -3.02
N LYS A 134 2.92 -12.94 -2.44
CA LYS A 134 1.53 -13.11 -2.88
C LYS A 134 1.13 -11.86 -3.66
N VAL A 135 0.45 -12.01 -4.79
CA VAL A 135 -0.02 -10.91 -5.63
C VAL A 135 -1.54 -10.89 -5.62
N VAL A 136 -2.11 -9.79 -5.15
CA VAL A 136 -3.55 -9.52 -5.11
C VAL A 136 -3.91 -8.62 -6.28
N GLU A 137 -4.77 -9.08 -7.17
CA GLU A 137 -5.22 -8.34 -8.34
C GLU A 137 -6.30 -7.32 -7.94
N ALA A 138 -5.99 -6.03 -8.03
CA ALA A 138 -6.90 -4.95 -7.59
C ALA A 138 -8.18 -4.86 -8.44
N SER A 139 -8.10 -5.18 -9.73
CA SER A 139 -9.24 -5.07 -10.66
C SER A 139 -10.40 -6.04 -10.37
N SER A 140 -10.13 -7.11 -9.62
CA SER A 140 -11.11 -8.12 -9.23
C SER A 140 -11.95 -7.72 -8.01
N ASN A 141 -11.54 -6.71 -7.24
CA ASN A 141 -12.24 -6.25 -6.05
C ASN A 141 -13.12 -5.03 -6.34
N LEU A 142 -14.45 -5.19 -6.33
CA LEU A 142 -15.40 -4.09 -6.56
C LEU A 142 -15.55 -3.17 -5.34
N MET A 143 -15.34 -3.69 -4.13
CA MET A 143 -15.41 -2.90 -2.90
C MET A 143 -14.31 -1.85 -2.81
N GLY A 144 -13.18 -2.12 -3.44
CA GLY A 144 -12.06 -1.17 -3.54
C GLY A 144 -12.29 -0.02 -4.51
N ASP A 145 -13.25 -0.10 -5.42
CA ASP A 145 -13.49 0.94 -6.42
C ASP A 145 -13.77 2.30 -5.74
N GLY A 146 -13.02 3.31 -6.13
CA GLY A 146 -13.12 4.67 -5.55
C GLY A 146 -12.62 4.81 -4.12
N GLY A 147 -12.10 3.74 -3.53
CA GLY A 147 -11.40 3.72 -2.26
C GLY A 147 -9.90 3.93 -2.43
N SER A 148 -9.14 3.40 -1.48
CA SER A 148 -7.68 3.39 -1.44
C SER A 148 -7.14 1.95 -1.45
N ALA A 149 -5.82 1.79 -1.31
CA ALA A 149 -5.24 0.46 -1.13
C ALA A 149 -5.77 -0.27 0.12
N VAL A 150 -6.23 0.46 1.14
CA VAL A 150 -6.93 -0.11 2.31
C VAL A 150 -8.16 -0.89 1.87
N ASP A 151 -9.02 -0.28 1.06
CA ASP A 151 -10.28 -0.90 0.61
C ASP A 151 -10.03 -2.09 -0.33
N VAL A 152 -8.93 -2.07 -1.08
CA VAL A 152 -8.50 -3.23 -1.88
C VAL A 152 -8.04 -4.38 -0.99
N LEU A 153 -7.31 -4.07 0.08
CA LEU A 153 -6.76 -5.06 1.01
C LEU A 153 -7.79 -5.63 1.99
N GLU A 154 -8.90 -4.93 2.27
CA GLU A 154 -9.98 -5.38 3.17
C GLU A 154 -10.49 -6.79 2.79
N ASN A 155 -10.45 -7.14 1.50
CA ASN A 155 -10.85 -8.44 0.99
C ASN A 155 -9.67 -9.40 0.72
N THR A 156 -8.55 -9.18 1.40
CA THR A 156 -7.34 -9.98 1.22
C THR A 156 -7.16 -10.94 2.41
N PRO A 157 -6.72 -12.20 2.18
CA PRO A 157 -6.50 -13.16 3.26
C PRO A 157 -5.57 -12.62 4.34
N SER A 158 -5.90 -12.88 5.61
CA SER A 158 -5.12 -12.48 6.79
C SER A 158 -4.98 -10.97 7.01
N VAL A 159 -5.68 -10.15 6.23
CA VAL A 159 -5.81 -8.71 6.45
C VAL A 159 -7.09 -8.44 7.25
N ARG A 160 -7.01 -7.57 8.24
CA ARG A 160 -8.15 -7.09 9.04
C ARG A 160 -8.14 -5.58 9.05
N VAL A 161 -9.32 -5.00 8.97
CA VAL A 161 -9.54 -3.56 9.15
C VAL A 161 -10.33 -3.38 10.44
N ASP A 162 -9.83 -2.57 11.35
CA ASP A 162 -10.50 -2.29 12.63
C ASP A 162 -11.55 -1.18 12.53
N ALA A 163 -12.14 -0.80 13.67
CA ALA A 163 -13.18 0.24 13.77
C ALA A 163 -12.70 1.61 13.27
N ASN A 164 -11.42 1.91 13.45
CA ASN A 164 -10.80 3.17 13.04
C ASN A 164 -10.36 3.16 11.57
N GLY A 165 -10.48 2.00 10.90
CA GLY A 165 -10.01 1.79 9.55
C GLY A 165 -8.51 1.42 9.48
N ASP A 166 -7.90 1.06 10.61
CA ASP A 166 -6.50 0.65 10.66
C ASP A 166 -6.35 -0.81 10.25
N ILE A 167 -5.28 -1.07 9.46
CA ILE A 167 -4.99 -2.40 8.94
C ILE A 167 -4.07 -3.16 9.89
N THR A 168 -4.42 -4.43 10.10
CA THR A 168 -3.50 -5.43 10.63
C THR A 168 -3.37 -6.59 9.65
N PHE A 169 -2.16 -7.13 9.54
CA PHE A 169 -1.88 -8.32 8.76
C PHE A 169 -1.39 -9.44 9.69
N ARG A 170 -2.07 -10.60 9.65
CA ARG A 170 -1.83 -11.71 10.61
C ARG A 170 -1.79 -11.26 12.06
N GLY A 171 -2.66 -10.31 12.43
CA GLY A 171 -2.80 -9.79 13.78
C GLY A 171 -1.77 -8.72 14.20
N SER A 172 -0.94 -8.23 13.28
CA SER A 172 0.03 -7.16 13.54
C SER A 172 -0.13 -5.99 12.58
N SER A 173 0.07 -4.77 13.07
CA SER A 173 0.18 -3.54 12.28
C SER A 173 1.61 -3.24 11.81
N GLY A 174 2.59 -4.07 12.21
CA GLY A 174 4.02 -3.88 11.91
C GLY A 174 4.38 -4.35 10.50
N PHE A 175 3.85 -3.70 9.45
CA PHE A 175 4.22 -3.94 8.06
C PHE A 175 4.77 -2.66 7.41
N LEU A 176 5.66 -2.83 6.44
CA LEU A 176 6.12 -1.75 5.59
C LEU A 176 5.25 -1.60 4.35
N VAL A 177 5.05 -0.37 3.91
CA VAL A 177 4.36 -0.08 2.64
C VAL A 177 5.34 0.44 1.61
N TYR A 178 5.33 -0.20 0.45
CA TYR A 178 6.09 0.21 -0.72
C TYR A 178 5.12 0.60 -1.85
N VAL A 179 5.52 1.54 -2.66
CA VAL A 179 4.83 1.88 -3.91
C VAL A 179 5.82 1.71 -5.05
N ASP A 180 5.50 0.82 -5.99
CA ASP A 180 6.38 0.48 -7.12
C ASP A 180 7.80 0.04 -6.69
N GLY A 181 7.87 -0.73 -5.60
CA GLY A 181 9.13 -1.21 -5.03
C GLY A 181 9.94 -0.18 -4.26
N LYS A 182 9.42 1.03 -4.05
CA LYS A 182 10.03 2.09 -3.24
C LYS A 182 9.25 2.24 -1.92
N PRO A 183 9.92 2.35 -0.77
CA PRO A 183 9.24 2.57 0.50
C PRO A 183 8.34 3.81 0.46
N SER A 184 7.14 3.67 1.01
CA SER A 184 6.23 4.81 1.19
C SER A 184 6.79 5.79 2.22
N VAL A 185 6.35 7.01 2.11
CA VAL A 185 6.67 8.11 3.02
C VAL A 185 5.96 7.98 4.33
N PHE A 186 4.70 7.57 4.23
CA PHE A 186 3.85 7.30 5.38
C PHE A 186 4.01 5.84 5.80
N SER A 187 3.73 5.55 7.05
CA SER A 187 3.77 4.20 7.59
C SER A 187 2.37 3.58 7.69
N GLY A 188 2.33 2.26 7.73
CA GLY A 188 1.12 1.50 8.03
C GLY A 188 -0.10 1.87 7.17
N THR A 189 -1.25 2.02 7.80
CA THR A 189 -2.52 2.31 7.14
C THR A 189 -2.51 3.65 6.39
N GLN A 190 -1.88 4.68 6.96
CA GLN A 190 -1.80 5.99 6.32
C GLN A 190 -1.13 5.92 4.94
N ALA A 191 -0.07 5.13 4.81
CA ALA A 191 0.60 4.92 3.52
C ALA A 191 -0.31 4.26 2.47
N LEU A 192 -1.16 3.33 2.90
CA LEU A 192 -2.12 2.66 2.02
C LEU A 192 -3.25 3.60 1.59
N GLU A 193 -3.67 4.51 2.46
CA GLU A 193 -4.70 5.51 2.16
C GLU A 193 -4.27 6.54 1.12
N GLN A 194 -2.94 6.76 0.97
CA GLN A 194 -2.38 7.67 -0.02
C GLN A 194 -2.52 7.18 -1.47
N VAL A 195 -2.76 5.89 -1.69
CA VAL A 195 -2.80 5.34 -3.04
C VAL A 195 -4.24 5.04 -3.44
N PRO A 196 -4.84 5.83 -4.37
CA PRO A 196 -6.19 5.57 -4.88
C PRO A 196 -6.29 4.20 -5.53
N ALA A 197 -7.31 3.43 -5.20
CA ALA A 197 -7.53 2.09 -5.73
C ALA A 197 -7.59 2.05 -7.27
N GLY A 198 -8.15 3.10 -7.89
CA GLY A 198 -8.21 3.24 -9.33
C GLY A 198 -6.84 3.27 -10.02
N GLN A 199 -5.78 3.67 -9.32
CA GLN A 199 -4.41 3.72 -9.82
C GLN A 199 -3.64 2.41 -9.59
N ILE A 200 -4.18 1.46 -8.82
CA ILE A 200 -3.53 0.20 -8.45
C ILE A 200 -3.74 -0.84 -9.57
N GLU A 201 -2.67 -1.48 -9.99
CA GLU A 201 -2.72 -2.65 -10.85
C GLU A 201 -2.85 -3.92 -10.00
N ASN A 202 -1.94 -4.11 -9.04
CA ASN A 202 -1.97 -5.19 -8.08
C ASN A 202 -1.25 -4.79 -6.79
N ILE A 203 -1.45 -5.58 -5.73
CA ILE A 203 -0.75 -5.42 -4.46
C ILE A 203 0.04 -6.70 -4.19
N GLU A 204 1.33 -6.56 -3.97
CA GLU A 204 2.22 -7.64 -3.62
C GLU A 204 2.39 -7.71 -2.09
N ILE A 205 2.10 -8.85 -1.50
CA ILE A 205 2.29 -9.10 -0.07
C ILE A 205 3.49 -10.02 0.09
N ILE A 206 4.55 -9.50 0.69
CA ILE A 206 5.84 -10.16 0.86
C ILE A 206 6.00 -10.48 2.35
N THR A 207 5.61 -11.68 2.77
CA THR A 207 5.61 -12.09 4.18
C THR A 207 6.99 -12.48 4.70
N THR A 208 7.86 -12.94 3.81
CA THR A 208 9.26 -13.31 4.09
C THR A 208 10.17 -12.59 3.12
N PRO A 209 10.43 -11.27 3.29
CA PRO A 209 11.23 -10.50 2.34
C PRO A 209 12.67 -11.01 2.23
N SER A 210 13.24 -10.90 1.01
CA SER A 210 14.64 -11.23 0.76
C SER A 210 15.58 -10.16 1.33
N ALA A 211 16.89 -10.44 1.39
CA ALA A 211 17.92 -9.54 1.91
C ALA A 211 18.02 -8.18 1.17
N LYS A 212 17.43 -8.04 -0.02
CA LYS A 212 17.36 -6.77 -0.77
C LYS A 212 16.44 -5.74 -0.11
N HIS A 213 15.40 -6.22 0.57
CA HIS A 213 14.42 -5.36 1.22
C HIS A 213 14.91 -4.93 2.60
N ASP A 214 14.32 -3.85 3.13
CA ASP A 214 14.56 -3.43 4.50
C ASP A 214 14.22 -4.54 5.47
N THR A 215 15.01 -4.65 6.53
CA THR A 215 14.77 -5.67 7.58
C THR A 215 13.63 -5.28 8.52
N GLU A 216 13.17 -4.03 8.44
CA GLU A 216 12.08 -3.49 9.23
C GLU A 216 10.75 -4.20 8.92
N GLY A 217 9.87 -4.29 9.95
CA GLY A 217 8.50 -4.78 9.84
C GLY A 217 8.32 -6.23 10.27
N GLU A 218 7.36 -6.42 11.18
CA GLU A 218 7.05 -7.71 11.82
C GLU A 218 6.48 -8.74 10.85
N VAL A 219 5.53 -8.33 10.02
CA VAL A 219 4.75 -9.24 9.15
C VAL A 219 5.07 -9.09 7.67
N GLY A 220 6.07 -8.27 7.33
CA GLY A 220 6.56 -8.17 5.96
C GLY A 220 6.29 -6.82 5.29
N ILE A 221 6.13 -6.86 3.98
CA ILE A 221 5.99 -5.68 3.12
C ILE A 221 4.71 -5.80 2.31
N ILE A 222 3.96 -4.71 2.22
CA ILE A 222 2.84 -4.53 1.28
C ILE A 222 3.35 -3.59 0.19
N ASN A 223 3.57 -4.12 -1.02
CA ASN A 223 4.08 -3.35 -2.15
C ASN A 223 2.94 -3.10 -3.15
N ILE A 224 2.54 -1.85 -3.29
CA ILE A 224 1.50 -1.42 -4.22
C ILE A 224 2.12 -1.21 -5.59
N ILE A 225 1.69 -1.95 -6.58
CA ILE A 225 2.09 -1.78 -7.97
C ILE A 225 1.06 -0.90 -8.67
N THR A 226 1.50 0.25 -9.14
CA THR A 226 0.64 1.18 -9.87
C THR A 226 0.54 0.83 -11.35
N LYS A 227 -0.56 1.21 -11.99
CA LYS A 227 -0.79 0.99 -13.42
C LYS A 227 0.25 1.73 -14.25
N LYS A 228 1.12 1.01 -14.94
CA LYS A 228 2.22 1.57 -15.75
C LYS A 228 2.07 1.33 -17.26
N HIS A 229 1.13 0.49 -17.65
CA HIS A 229 0.94 0.18 -19.06
C HIS A 229 0.08 1.24 -19.72
N PHE A 230 0.77 2.17 -20.37
CA PHE A 230 0.15 3.25 -21.12
C PHE A 230 0.24 2.93 -22.62
N LEU A 231 -0.85 3.18 -23.33
CA LEU A 231 -0.80 3.24 -24.79
C LEU A 231 0.07 4.45 -25.19
N LYS A 232 0.78 4.35 -26.32
CA LYS A 232 1.44 5.52 -26.91
C LYS A 232 0.42 6.64 -27.09
N GLY A 233 0.78 7.86 -26.73
CA GLY A 233 -0.08 9.03 -26.74
C GLY A 233 -0.57 9.44 -25.36
N LEU A 234 -1.57 10.29 -25.31
CA LEU A 234 -2.19 10.80 -24.09
C LEU A 234 -3.27 9.83 -23.61
N SER A 235 -3.21 9.46 -22.34
CA SER A 235 -4.22 8.63 -21.66
C SER A 235 -4.48 9.13 -20.24
N GLY A 236 -5.61 8.76 -19.66
CA GLY A 236 -5.88 9.18 -18.31
C GLY A 236 -7.15 8.59 -17.72
N MET A 237 -7.32 8.91 -16.44
CA MET A 237 -8.49 8.54 -15.65
C MET A 237 -8.85 9.66 -14.67
N VAL A 238 -10.14 9.73 -14.36
CA VAL A 238 -10.70 10.59 -13.31
C VAL A 238 -11.69 9.75 -12.52
N ASN A 239 -11.58 9.76 -11.20
CA ASN A 239 -12.49 9.09 -10.29
C ASN A 239 -13.14 10.11 -9.35
N LEU A 240 -14.42 9.95 -9.13
CA LEU A 240 -15.21 10.72 -8.16
C LEU A 240 -15.97 9.75 -7.26
N SER A 241 -15.88 9.94 -5.95
CA SER A 241 -16.57 9.08 -4.98
C SER A 241 -17.25 9.93 -3.90
N GLY A 242 -18.42 9.48 -3.47
CA GLY A 242 -19.14 10.08 -2.36
C GLY A 242 -19.92 9.03 -1.58
N SER A 243 -20.07 9.23 -0.27
CA SER A 243 -20.81 8.31 0.59
C SER A 243 -21.88 8.99 1.43
N THR A 244 -22.81 8.20 1.99
CA THR A 244 -23.85 8.65 2.93
C THR A 244 -23.28 9.28 4.20
N TRP A 245 -22.01 9.09 4.50
CA TRP A 245 -21.33 9.71 5.65
C TRP A 245 -20.47 10.90 5.28
N LEU A 246 -20.70 11.49 4.11
CA LEU A 246 -19.98 12.63 3.56
C LEU A 246 -18.50 12.34 3.27
N THR A 247 -18.09 11.06 3.19
CA THR A 247 -16.79 10.73 2.59
C THR A 247 -16.79 11.24 1.16
N ARG A 248 -15.77 11.99 0.78
CA ARG A 248 -15.61 12.62 -0.53
C ARG A 248 -14.23 12.32 -1.06
N ARG A 249 -14.15 11.93 -2.34
CA ARG A 249 -12.87 11.71 -2.98
C ARG A 249 -12.94 12.11 -4.44
N ALA A 250 -11.92 12.78 -4.90
CA ALA A 250 -11.65 13.02 -6.31
C ALA A 250 -10.19 12.72 -6.59
N ASP A 251 -9.90 11.92 -7.59
CA ASP A 251 -8.53 11.69 -8.04
C ASP A 251 -8.46 11.65 -9.57
N PHE A 252 -7.30 12.02 -10.09
CA PHE A 252 -7.01 11.95 -11.51
C PHE A 252 -5.58 11.48 -11.77
N LEU A 253 -5.38 10.90 -12.93
CA LEU A 253 -4.07 10.54 -13.46
C LEU A 253 -4.07 10.78 -14.97
N ILE A 254 -3.15 11.58 -15.44
CA ILE A 254 -2.91 11.87 -16.86
C ILE A 254 -1.49 11.43 -17.20
N ASN A 255 -1.35 10.71 -18.29
CA ASN A 255 -0.06 10.20 -18.74
C ASN A 255 0.11 10.45 -20.22
N GLN A 256 1.35 10.70 -20.62
CA GLN A 256 1.73 10.68 -22.01
C GLN A 256 2.97 9.85 -22.19
N GLN A 257 2.91 8.94 -23.14
CA GLN A 257 4.03 8.08 -23.52
C GLN A 257 4.40 8.27 -24.96
N ASN A 258 5.66 8.57 -25.21
CA ASN A 258 6.32 8.58 -26.51
C ASN A 258 7.23 7.33 -26.64
N ASN A 259 8.01 7.23 -27.72
CA ASN A 259 8.90 6.08 -27.93
C ASN A 259 10.01 5.96 -26.86
N HIS A 260 10.48 7.08 -26.32
CA HIS A 260 11.63 7.13 -25.42
C HIS A 260 11.37 7.91 -24.14
N SER A 261 10.21 8.54 -24.01
CA SER A 261 9.91 9.30 -22.80
C SER A 261 8.46 9.13 -22.38
N ARG A 262 8.26 9.19 -21.09
CA ARG A 262 6.95 9.18 -20.47
C ARG A 262 6.92 10.25 -19.39
N TRP A 263 5.80 10.95 -19.29
CA TRP A 263 5.50 11.78 -18.14
C TRP A 263 4.09 11.45 -17.61
N PHE A 264 3.89 11.71 -16.34
CA PHE A 264 2.58 11.62 -15.73
C PHE A 264 2.35 12.82 -14.80
N LEU A 265 1.10 13.20 -14.65
CA LEU A 265 0.59 14.13 -13.66
C LEU A 265 -0.64 13.48 -13.01
N GLY A 266 -0.66 13.44 -11.70
CA GLY A 266 -1.76 12.91 -10.91
C GLY A 266 -2.02 13.78 -9.70
N GLY A 267 -3.24 13.73 -9.19
CA GLY A 267 -3.61 14.39 -7.95
C GLY A 267 -4.75 13.68 -7.28
N GLN A 268 -4.89 13.91 -5.98
CA GLN A 268 -6.04 13.45 -5.21
C GLN A 268 -6.48 14.49 -4.20
N TRP A 269 -7.77 14.48 -3.94
CA TRP A 269 -8.43 15.15 -2.84
C TRP A 269 -9.35 14.12 -2.18
N ALA A 270 -9.15 13.86 -0.91
CA ALA A 270 -9.88 12.85 -0.17
C ALA A 270 -10.17 13.30 1.26
N ASP A 271 -11.44 13.20 1.65
CA ASP A 271 -11.93 13.29 3.03
C ASP A 271 -12.70 12.02 3.34
N LYS A 272 -12.19 11.19 4.24
CA LYS A 272 -12.80 9.93 4.66
C LYS A 272 -13.36 10.08 6.06
N LEU A 273 -14.64 10.35 6.14
CA LEU A 273 -15.33 10.45 7.43
C LEU A 273 -15.69 9.08 7.97
N SER A 274 -15.53 8.90 9.26
CA SER A 274 -15.98 7.75 10.04
C SER A 274 -16.85 8.24 11.19
N LYS A 275 -17.91 7.45 11.52
CA LYS A 275 -18.83 7.73 12.61
C LYS A 275 -19.04 6.47 13.42
N SER A 276 -18.92 6.57 14.74
CA SER A 276 -19.08 5.43 15.64
C SER A 276 -19.73 5.83 16.96
N GLU A 277 -20.25 4.86 17.66
CA GLU A 277 -20.70 4.96 19.05
C GLU A 277 -19.69 4.23 19.93
N HIS A 278 -19.23 4.89 20.97
CA HIS A 278 -18.27 4.38 21.92
C HIS A 278 -18.92 4.15 23.26
N VAL A 279 -18.54 3.07 23.92
CA VAL A 279 -18.86 2.77 25.31
C VAL A 279 -17.56 2.33 25.98
N LEU A 280 -17.20 3.02 27.05
CA LEU A 280 -16.06 2.71 27.90
C LEU A 280 -16.59 2.45 29.32
N LYS A 281 -16.16 1.36 29.93
CA LYS A 281 -16.33 1.09 31.37
C LYS A 281 -14.97 0.73 31.93
N SER A 282 -14.52 1.50 32.90
CA SER A 282 -13.23 1.28 33.55
C SER A 282 -13.41 1.28 35.06
N THR A 283 -12.71 0.41 35.77
CA THR A 283 -12.61 0.43 37.22
C THR A 283 -11.14 0.23 37.59
N THR A 284 -10.59 1.21 38.28
CA THR A 284 -9.27 1.12 38.89
C THR A 284 -9.43 0.77 40.38
N TYR A 285 -8.62 -0.20 40.85
CA TYR A 285 -8.59 -0.66 42.25
C TYR A 285 -7.31 -0.16 42.88
N ARG A 286 -7.46 0.57 43.99
CA ARG A 286 -6.36 1.17 44.74
C ARG A 286 -6.50 0.87 46.22
N GLU A 287 -5.46 1.11 47.01
CA GLU A 287 -5.46 0.90 48.45
C GLU A 287 -6.51 1.77 49.14
N GLU A 288 -6.70 3.02 48.68
CA GLU A 288 -7.66 3.98 49.21
C GLU A 288 -9.12 3.72 48.80
N GLY A 289 -9.35 2.87 47.75
CA GLY A 289 -10.70 2.56 47.26
C GLY A 289 -10.78 2.28 45.77
N THR A 290 -11.98 2.41 45.22
CA THR A 290 -12.23 2.16 43.78
C THR A 290 -12.68 3.43 43.07
N TYR A 291 -12.23 3.56 41.83
CA TYR A 291 -12.62 4.62 40.88
C TYR A 291 -13.23 3.94 39.66
N ALA A 292 -14.54 4.12 39.48
CA ALA A 292 -15.23 3.58 38.30
C ALA A 292 -15.59 4.72 37.35
N LEU A 293 -15.35 4.52 36.06
CA LEU A 293 -15.68 5.43 34.98
C LEU A 293 -16.55 4.69 33.96
N ASP A 294 -17.79 5.16 33.81
CA ASP A 294 -18.66 4.77 32.71
C ASP A 294 -18.77 5.93 31.72
N ALA A 295 -18.43 5.70 30.46
CA ALA A 295 -18.51 6.74 29.43
C ALA A 295 -19.19 6.19 28.18
N ASP A 296 -20.08 6.97 27.60
CA ASP A 296 -20.74 6.65 26.33
C ASP A 296 -21.02 7.91 25.51
N GLY A 297 -20.93 7.76 24.19
CA GLY A 297 -21.19 8.85 23.27
C GLY A 297 -20.76 8.59 21.83
N PRO A 298 -21.13 9.51 20.91
CA PRO A 298 -20.70 9.46 19.52
C PRO A 298 -19.25 9.94 19.36
N GLN A 299 -18.58 9.37 18.38
CA GLN A 299 -17.29 9.85 17.92
C GLN A 299 -17.28 9.94 16.40
N GLU A 300 -16.69 11.02 15.89
CA GLU A 300 -16.50 11.28 14.49
C GLU A 300 -15.01 11.46 14.18
N GLY A 301 -14.51 10.79 13.14
CA GLY A 301 -13.15 10.95 12.66
C GLY A 301 -13.16 11.36 11.20
N ASN A 302 -12.17 12.14 10.79
CA ASN A 302 -11.89 12.41 9.39
C ASN A 302 -10.40 12.10 9.11
N ARG A 303 -10.14 11.37 8.04
CA ARG A 303 -8.79 11.23 7.48
C ARG A 303 -8.78 11.93 6.12
N PHE A 304 -7.92 12.91 5.98
CA PHE A 304 -7.85 13.71 4.77
C PHE A 304 -6.47 13.65 4.11
N ASN A 305 -6.46 13.74 2.79
CA ASN A 305 -5.26 13.81 1.99
C ASN A 305 -5.50 14.62 0.71
N TYR A 306 -4.69 15.64 0.50
CA TYR A 306 -4.68 16.48 -0.68
C TYR A 306 -3.27 16.47 -1.25
N SER A 307 -3.07 15.86 -2.41
CA SER A 307 -1.72 15.77 -2.99
C SER A 307 -1.72 15.96 -4.51
N LEU A 308 -0.60 16.46 -5.01
CA LEU A 308 -0.27 16.53 -6.41
C LEU A 308 1.07 15.83 -6.64
N LYS A 309 1.12 14.94 -7.64
CA LYS A 309 2.31 14.20 -8.00
C LYS A 309 2.59 14.23 -9.47
N GLY A 310 3.85 14.20 -9.84
CA GLY A 310 4.27 14.14 -11.23
C GLY A 310 5.60 13.41 -11.37
N GLY A 311 5.84 12.93 -12.58
CA GLY A 311 7.10 12.24 -12.86
C GLY A 311 7.41 12.24 -14.36
N TRP A 312 8.67 12.03 -14.63
CA TRP A 312 9.20 11.90 -15.96
C TRP A 312 10.20 10.75 -16.03
N SER A 313 10.14 9.96 -17.08
CA SER A 313 11.10 8.92 -17.35
C SER A 313 11.61 9.01 -18.80
N LEU A 314 12.90 8.75 -18.96
CA LEU A 314 13.59 8.67 -20.23
C LEU A 314 14.15 7.28 -20.41
N GLU A 315 13.71 6.60 -21.45
CA GLU A 315 14.13 5.24 -21.80
C GLU A 315 15.08 5.28 -23.01
N LEU A 316 16.38 5.16 -22.77
CA LEU A 316 17.40 4.96 -23.77
C LEU A 316 17.63 3.45 -23.96
N PRO A 317 18.26 2.98 -25.04
CA PRO A 317 18.42 1.55 -25.31
C PRO A 317 19.00 0.73 -24.14
N MET A 318 19.94 1.31 -23.41
CA MET A 318 20.63 0.63 -22.29
C MET A 318 20.44 1.33 -20.94
N THR A 319 19.84 2.53 -20.91
CA THR A 319 19.77 3.34 -19.68
C THR A 319 18.38 3.93 -19.54
N THR A 320 17.82 3.81 -18.33
CA THR A 320 16.55 4.45 -17.96
C THR A 320 16.83 5.46 -16.86
N PHE A 321 16.32 6.68 -17.01
CA PHE A 321 16.30 7.71 -15.98
C PHE A 321 14.86 7.99 -15.54
N GLU A 322 14.65 8.18 -14.25
CA GLU A 322 13.36 8.51 -13.68
C GLU A 322 13.51 9.64 -12.67
N ILE A 323 12.57 10.60 -12.71
CA ILE A 323 12.41 11.66 -11.72
C ILE A 323 10.95 11.68 -11.31
N ASN A 324 10.67 11.67 -10.01
CA ASN A 324 9.33 11.78 -9.47
C ASN A 324 9.33 12.82 -8.36
N ALA A 325 8.22 13.54 -8.24
CA ALA A 325 7.96 14.48 -7.16
C ALA A 325 6.49 14.40 -6.74
N GLU A 326 6.23 14.60 -5.48
CA GLU A 326 4.90 14.71 -4.89
C GLU A 326 4.93 15.74 -3.77
N GLY A 327 3.86 16.49 -3.60
CA GLY A 327 3.67 17.38 -2.48
C GLY A 327 2.20 17.44 -2.09
N GLY A 328 1.94 17.71 -0.83
CA GLY A 328 0.57 17.67 -0.34
C GLY A 328 0.44 18.01 1.13
N HIS A 329 -0.79 17.93 1.58
CA HIS A 329 -1.23 18.09 2.96
C HIS A 329 -2.11 16.91 3.35
N GLY A 330 -1.86 16.30 4.51
CA GLY A 330 -2.61 15.16 4.96
C GLY A 330 -2.68 15.08 6.48
N GLY A 331 -3.68 14.36 6.98
CA GLY A 331 -3.83 14.22 8.42
C GLY A 331 -5.11 13.53 8.82
N ARG A 332 -5.44 13.69 10.12
CA ARG A 332 -6.65 13.16 10.72
C ARG A 332 -7.20 14.14 11.75
N THR A 333 -8.51 14.21 11.86
CA THR A 333 -9.21 14.82 12.98
C THR A 333 -10.05 13.76 13.69
N HIS A 334 -10.28 13.98 14.96
CA HIS A 334 -11.14 13.14 15.78
C HIS A 334 -11.90 14.02 16.78
N ASN A 335 -13.22 13.90 16.76
CA ASN A 335 -14.09 14.67 17.62
C ASN A 335 -15.01 13.71 18.37
N GLY A 336 -15.12 13.88 19.70
CA GLY A 336 -15.94 13.03 20.54
C GLY A 336 -16.74 13.86 21.54
N ASP A 337 -18.03 13.57 21.63
CA ASP A 337 -18.91 14.07 22.68
C ASP A 337 -19.36 12.90 23.53
N MET A 338 -18.76 12.74 24.71
CA MET A 338 -19.04 11.61 25.59
C MET A 338 -19.59 12.07 26.93
N ILE A 339 -20.54 11.34 27.46
CA ILE A 339 -21.03 11.55 28.83
C ILE A 339 -20.23 10.66 29.76
N TYR A 340 -19.49 11.27 30.68
CA TYR A 340 -18.68 10.61 31.68
C TYR A 340 -19.40 10.57 33.01
N ARG A 341 -19.43 9.38 33.62
CA ARG A 341 -19.98 9.14 34.97
C ARG A 341 -18.87 8.54 35.82
N GLU A 342 -18.22 9.38 36.60
CA GLU A 342 -17.17 8.98 37.53
C GLU A 342 -17.74 8.66 38.88
N THR A 343 -17.52 7.44 39.38
CA THR A 343 -17.97 7.04 40.75
C THR A 343 -16.74 6.69 41.59
N ARG A 344 -16.59 7.37 42.69
CA ARG A 344 -15.52 7.16 43.68
C ARG A 344 -16.09 6.51 44.94
N THR A 345 -15.45 5.40 45.37
CA THR A 345 -15.80 4.71 46.64
C THR A 345 -14.52 4.59 47.47
N LEU A 346 -14.35 5.51 48.43
CA LEU A 346 -13.11 5.68 49.20
C LEU A 346 -13.34 5.33 50.69
N GLY A 347 -12.40 4.60 51.31
CA GLY A 347 -12.37 4.34 52.75
C GLY A 347 -13.61 3.69 53.32
N GLY A 348 -14.39 2.94 52.51
CA GLY A 348 -15.65 2.32 52.93
C GLY A 348 -16.83 3.30 53.01
N ASN A 349 -16.68 4.53 52.54
CA ASN A 349 -17.76 5.51 52.45
C ASN A 349 -18.77 5.15 51.35
N ALA A 350 -19.94 5.83 51.38
CA ALA A 350 -20.91 5.71 50.29
C ALA A 350 -20.29 6.19 48.95
N PRO A 351 -20.62 5.55 47.82
CA PRO A 351 -20.17 5.99 46.52
C PRO A 351 -20.60 7.43 46.20
N VAL A 352 -19.69 8.22 45.65
CA VAL A 352 -19.98 9.57 45.15
C VAL A 352 -19.81 9.54 43.63
N THR A 353 -20.86 9.94 42.90
CA THR A 353 -20.86 9.98 41.43
C THR A 353 -20.92 11.43 40.94
N ALA A 354 -20.00 11.76 40.05
CA ALA A 354 -20.00 12.99 39.26
C ALA A 354 -20.32 12.67 37.81
N VAL A 355 -21.04 13.57 37.14
CA VAL A 355 -21.43 13.41 35.73
C VAL A 355 -20.95 14.62 34.93
N TYR A 356 -20.25 14.40 33.85
CA TYR A 356 -19.70 15.43 32.97
C TYR A 356 -19.99 15.10 31.51
N ASN A 357 -20.15 16.13 30.67
CA ASN A 357 -19.97 16.02 29.24
C ASN A 357 -18.50 16.26 28.96
N ASN A 358 -17.87 15.36 28.22
CA ASN A 358 -16.54 15.53 27.71
C ASN A 358 -16.58 15.80 26.20
N ASN A 359 -16.08 16.96 25.82
CA ASN A 359 -15.83 17.31 24.44
C ASN A 359 -14.32 17.09 24.18
N ASN A 360 -13.99 16.27 23.21
CA ASN A 360 -12.62 16.01 22.79
C ASN A 360 -12.47 16.34 21.32
N ASP A 361 -11.58 17.29 21.00
CA ASP A 361 -11.19 17.65 19.64
C ASP A 361 -9.70 17.34 19.45
N PHE A 362 -9.38 16.55 18.45
CA PHE A 362 -8.03 16.18 18.11
C PHE A 362 -7.77 16.43 16.63
N GLU A 363 -6.65 17.04 16.31
CA GLU A 363 -6.16 17.20 14.94
C GLU A 363 -4.67 16.85 14.87
N ASN A 364 -4.31 16.05 13.88
CA ASN A 364 -2.93 15.81 13.49
C ASN A 364 -2.82 16.03 12.00
N SER A 365 -1.97 16.95 11.55
CA SER A 365 -1.82 17.31 10.15
C SER A 365 -0.36 17.54 9.78
N GLU A 366 0.02 17.27 8.54
CA GLU A 366 1.39 17.36 8.02
C GLU A 366 1.38 17.92 6.59
N ASP A 367 2.18 18.97 6.36
CA ASP A 367 2.58 19.35 5.02
C ASP A 367 3.78 18.53 4.58
N PHE A 368 3.72 17.90 3.42
CA PHE A 368 4.82 17.06 2.95
C PHE A 368 5.25 17.35 1.52
N GLY A 369 6.53 17.15 1.26
CA GLY A 369 7.11 17.15 -0.07
C GLY A 369 8.09 15.99 -0.21
N GLN A 370 8.03 15.27 -1.32
CA GLN A 370 8.96 14.17 -1.58
C GLN A 370 9.44 14.17 -3.01
N GLY A 371 10.64 13.65 -3.22
CA GLY A 371 11.20 13.50 -4.55
C GLY A 371 12.11 12.29 -4.66
N SER A 372 12.24 11.76 -5.86
CA SER A 372 13.18 10.70 -6.15
C SER A 372 13.80 10.85 -7.53
N ILE A 373 15.08 10.50 -7.63
CA ILE A 373 15.82 10.39 -8.88
C ILE A 373 16.35 8.96 -8.93
N ALA A 374 16.19 8.30 -10.06
CA ALA A 374 16.73 6.96 -10.26
C ALA A 374 17.34 6.82 -11.64
N ALA A 375 18.40 6.03 -11.72
CA ALA A 375 19.05 5.64 -12.96
C ALA A 375 19.29 4.13 -12.95
N LYS A 376 18.98 3.47 -14.07
CA LYS A 376 19.23 2.06 -14.28
C LYS A 376 19.96 1.87 -15.59
N HIS A 377 21.14 1.27 -15.56
CA HIS A 377 21.93 0.94 -16.73
C HIS A 377 22.02 -0.57 -16.93
N ARG A 378 21.69 -1.05 -18.11
CA ARG A 378 21.85 -2.44 -18.53
C ARG A 378 23.13 -2.56 -19.35
N PHE A 379 24.05 -3.42 -18.95
CA PHE A 379 25.28 -3.68 -19.67
C PHE A 379 25.06 -4.62 -20.86
N ASN A 380 23.98 -5.41 -20.81
CA ASN A 380 23.58 -6.33 -21.89
C ASN A 380 22.08 -6.71 -21.71
N ASP A 381 21.56 -7.46 -22.69
CA ASP A 381 20.17 -7.95 -22.67
C ASP A 381 19.98 -9.21 -21.80
N LYS A 382 21.04 -9.75 -21.19
CA LYS A 382 20.99 -10.93 -20.31
C LYS A 382 20.71 -10.59 -18.86
N GLY A 383 20.35 -9.33 -18.54
CA GLY A 383 20.03 -8.90 -17.19
C GLY A 383 21.21 -8.40 -16.34
N HIS A 384 22.41 -8.24 -16.93
CA HIS A 384 23.53 -7.58 -16.27
C HIS A 384 23.26 -6.09 -16.16
N GLN A 385 23.09 -5.57 -14.94
CA GLN A 385 22.64 -4.20 -14.72
C GLN A 385 23.14 -3.62 -13.40
N ILE A 386 23.15 -2.29 -13.35
CA ILE A 386 23.33 -1.50 -12.16
C ILE A 386 22.18 -0.49 -12.06
N ALA A 387 21.67 -0.29 -10.85
CA ALA A 387 20.64 0.71 -10.57
C ALA A 387 21.05 1.54 -9.38
N ALA A 388 20.83 2.86 -9.47
CA ALA A 388 21.05 3.79 -8.37
C ALA A 388 19.80 4.64 -8.17
N SER A 389 19.46 4.94 -6.93
CA SER A 389 18.36 5.84 -6.62
C SER A 389 18.67 6.70 -5.40
N LEU A 390 18.19 7.93 -5.45
CA LEU A 390 18.18 8.86 -4.33
C LEU A 390 16.73 9.28 -4.08
N TYR A 391 16.31 9.22 -2.85
CA TYR A 391 14.99 9.61 -2.39
C TYR A 391 15.16 10.60 -1.23
N PHE A 392 14.31 11.61 -1.22
CA PHE A 392 14.21 12.59 -0.16
C PHE A 392 12.74 12.85 0.18
N LYS A 393 12.41 12.91 1.47
CA LYS A 393 11.16 13.41 2.00
C LYS A 393 11.44 14.56 2.96
N TYR A 394 10.67 15.59 2.81
CA TYR A 394 10.46 16.68 3.74
C TYR A 394 9.04 16.56 4.30
N GLY A 395 8.92 16.38 5.62
CA GLY A 395 7.68 16.53 6.37
C GLY A 395 7.84 17.80 7.21
N GLY A 396 7.30 18.91 6.72
CA GLY A 396 7.38 20.18 7.42
C GLY A 396 6.06 20.48 8.11
N ASN A 397 6.13 21.12 9.30
CA ASN A 397 4.97 21.57 10.06
C ASN A 397 3.95 20.43 10.30
N SER A 398 4.44 19.31 10.87
CA SER A 398 3.53 18.37 11.49
C SER A 398 3.02 19.02 12.77
N LEU A 399 1.71 19.27 12.83
CA LEU A 399 1.05 19.82 13.99
C LEU A 399 0.12 18.77 14.56
N GLU A 400 0.29 18.48 15.84
CA GLU A 400 -0.69 17.73 16.60
C GLU A 400 -1.30 18.66 17.65
N TYR A 401 -2.60 18.74 17.66
CA TYR A 401 -3.38 19.54 18.61
C TYR A 401 -4.45 18.68 19.25
N SER A 402 -4.57 18.74 20.55
CA SER A 402 -5.66 18.12 21.29
C SER A 402 -6.28 19.13 22.24
N PHE A 403 -7.59 19.20 22.22
CA PHE A 403 -8.40 19.98 23.14
C PHE A 403 -9.42 19.10 23.83
N ASN A 404 -9.44 19.13 25.14
CA ASN A 404 -10.39 18.40 25.97
C ASN A 404 -11.07 19.34 26.96
N GLU A 405 -12.39 19.24 27.04
CA GLU A 405 -13.20 20.03 27.93
C GLU A 405 -14.20 19.15 28.70
N LEU A 406 -14.21 19.27 30.00
CA LEU A 406 -15.29 18.75 30.87
C LEU A 406 -16.27 19.87 31.23
N THR A 407 -17.54 19.65 30.93
CA THR A 407 -18.62 20.54 31.37
C THR A 407 -19.59 19.79 32.29
N ASP A 408 -20.13 20.47 33.25
CA ASP A 408 -21.21 19.93 34.07
C ASP A 408 -22.51 19.80 33.22
N MET A 409 -23.54 19.20 33.79
CA MET A 409 -24.82 19.00 33.09
C MET A 409 -25.59 20.30 32.83
N GLN A 410 -25.14 21.43 33.38
CA GLN A 410 -25.63 22.76 33.09
C GLN A 410 -24.83 23.50 32.01
N GLY A 411 -23.78 22.87 31.48
CA GLY A 411 -22.91 23.43 30.44
C GLY A 411 -21.84 24.39 30.98
N LYS A 412 -21.60 24.43 32.29
CA LYS A 412 -20.50 25.18 32.86
C LYS A 412 -19.22 24.34 32.80
N ARG A 413 -18.12 24.93 32.33
CA ARG A 413 -16.81 24.27 32.30
C ARG A 413 -16.38 23.90 33.71
N ALA A 414 -16.13 22.62 33.93
CA ALA A 414 -15.61 22.05 35.15
C ALA A 414 -14.07 21.94 35.09
N ASP A 415 -13.54 21.59 33.93
CA ASP A 415 -12.10 21.49 33.67
C ASP A 415 -11.82 21.59 32.17
N GLY A 416 -10.53 21.84 31.80
CA GLY A 416 -10.08 21.95 30.41
C GLY A 416 -8.60 21.74 30.31
N MET A 417 -8.17 21.09 29.21
CA MET A 417 -6.77 20.95 28.87
C MET A 417 -6.58 20.96 27.35
N CYS A 418 -5.45 21.46 26.92
CA CYS A 418 -5.00 21.32 25.53
C CYS A 418 -3.50 21.09 25.47
N TYR A 419 -3.06 20.42 24.43
CA TYR A 419 -1.65 20.34 24.10
C TYR A 419 -1.41 20.64 22.62
N TYR A 420 -0.18 21.07 22.35
CA TYR A 420 0.36 21.33 21.03
C TYR A 420 1.67 20.57 20.90
N GLU A 421 1.80 19.87 19.78
CA GLU A 421 3.06 19.24 19.40
C GLU A 421 3.39 19.67 17.99
N ALA A 422 4.57 20.28 17.81
CA ALA A 422 5.06 20.72 16.52
C ALA A 422 6.30 19.92 16.16
N GLU A 423 6.31 19.32 14.99
CA GLU A 423 7.39 18.44 14.57
C GLU A 423 7.88 18.77 13.16
N PHE A 424 9.17 18.59 12.96
CA PHE A 424 9.83 18.71 11.68
C PHE A 424 10.56 17.41 11.34
N ARG A 425 10.23 16.80 10.19
CA ARG A 425 10.74 15.49 9.81
C ARG A 425 11.43 15.51 8.47
N ASN A 426 12.57 14.81 8.36
CA ASN A 426 13.22 14.57 7.07
C ASN A 426 13.69 13.13 6.93
N THR A 427 13.57 12.62 5.72
CA THR A 427 14.06 11.28 5.38
C THR A 427 14.94 11.34 4.14
N TRP A 428 16.08 10.70 4.20
CA TRP A 428 16.97 10.48 3.06
C TRP A 428 17.19 9.00 2.86
N ARG A 429 17.17 8.57 1.60
CA ARG A 429 17.50 7.20 1.24
C ARG A 429 18.31 7.20 -0.05
N ALA A 430 19.44 6.47 -0.05
CA ALA A 430 20.24 6.21 -1.22
C ALA A 430 20.41 4.70 -1.39
N ASN A 431 20.19 4.19 -2.61
CA ASN A 431 20.35 2.78 -2.93
C ASN A 431 21.26 2.63 -4.14
N LEU A 432 22.10 1.60 -4.10
CA LEU A 432 22.91 1.14 -5.23
C LEU A 432 22.79 -0.37 -5.33
N ASP A 433 22.20 -0.85 -6.41
CA ASP A 433 21.90 -2.26 -6.64
C ASP A 433 22.67 -2.74 -7.89
N TYR A 434 23.37 -3.85 -7.78
CA TYR A 434 24.09 -4.49 -8.88
C TYR A 434 23.56 -5.91 -9.08
N THR A 435 23.25 -6.27 -10.32
CA THR A 435 22.78 -7.61 -10.70
C THR A 435 23.74 -8.19 -11.73
N LEU A 436 24.32 -9.33 -11.42
CA LEU A 436 25.22 -10.10 -12.29
C LEU A 436 24.59 -11.46 -12.62
N PRO A 437 24.09 -11.67 -13.83
CA PRO A 437 23.75 -13.01 -14.30
C PRO A 437 25.02 -13.87 -14.40
N ILE A 438 25.05 -14.96 -13.66
CA ILE A 438 26.17 -15.94 -13.71
C ILE A 438 25.93 -16.93 -14.85
N SER A 439 24.66 -17.29 -15.05
CA SER A 439 24.17 -18.13 -16.14
C SER A 439 22.76 -17.73 -16.52
N GLU A 440 22.16 -18.38 -17.51
CA GLU A 440 20.74 -18.18 -17.86
C GLU A 440 19.79 -18.54 -16.72
N LYS A 441 20.24 -19.36 -15.76
CA LYS A 441 19.44 -19.88 -14.66
C LYS A 441 19.91 -19.43 -13.29
N SER A 442 20.94 -18.60 -13.20
CA SER A 442 21.46 -18.13 -11.91
C SER A 442 22.00 -16.71 -11.98
N LYS A 443 21.81 -15.96 -10.91
CA LYS A 443 22.27 -14.57 -10.76
C LYS A 443 22.78 -14.30 -9.35
N LEU A 444 23.70 -13.36 -9.26
CA LEU A 444 24.13 -12.71 -8.03
C LEU A 444 23.59 -11.27 -8.01
N GLU A 445 22.98 -10.88 -6.93
CA GLU A 445 22.57 -9.49 -6.66
C GLU A 445 23.31 -9.01 -5.43
N ALA A 446 23.84 -7.80 -5.46
CA ALA A 446 24.50 -7.16 -4.31
C ALA A 446 24.17 -5.68 -4.30
N GLY A 447 24.14 -5.08 -3.13
CA GLY A 447 23.83 -3.67 -3.05
C GLY A 447 24.25 -3.04 -1.73
N TYR A 448 24.19 -1.71 -1.76
CA TYR A 448 24.37 -0.85 -0.61
C TYR A 448 23.14 0.07 -0.48
N GLN A 449 22.70 0.26 0.76
CA GLN A 449 21.62 1.18 1.09
C GLN A 449 22.04 2.06 2.25
N TYR A 450 21.75 3.34 2.14
CA TYR A 450 21.80 4.31 3.22
C TYR A 450 20.41 4.85 3.48
N TYR A 451 20.01 4.85 4.74
CA TYR A 451 18.79 5.45 5.24
C TYR A 451 19.13 6.39 6.37
N SER A 452 18.53 7.57 6.37
CA SER A 452 18.58 8.52 7.48
C SER A 452 17.23 9.17 7.68
N TYR A 453 16.74 9.09 8.87
CA TYR A 453 15.56 9.77 9.36
C TYR A 453 15.97 10.69 10.49
N PHE A 454 15.45 11.91 10.53
CA PHE A 454 15.50 12.73 11.71
C PHE A 454 14.18 13.45 11.93
N GLU A 455 13.92 13.73 13.18
CA GLU A 455 12.74 14.41 13.68
C GLU A 455 13.18 15.33 14.83
N ASP A 456 12.67 16.55 14.81
CA ASP A 456 12.93 17.59 15.79
C ASP A 456 11.58 18.19 16.17
N GLY A 457 11.28 18.25 17.45
CA GLY A 457 9.96 18.69 17.89
C GLY A 457 9.93 19.28 19.28
N ASP A 458 8.81 19.93 19.55
CA ASP A 458 8.47 20.49 20.83
C ASP A 458 7.04 20.18 21.21
N TYR A 459 6.82 19.93 22.48
CA TYR A 459 5.54 19.63 23.12
C TYR A 459 5.23 20.70 24.17
N GLU A 460 4.02 21.24 24.16
CA GLU A 460 3.53 22.24 25.09
C GLU A 460 2.11 21.88 25.54
N MET A 461 1.81 22.08 26.83
CA MET A 461 0.52 21.78 27.43
C MET A 461 -0.02 22.97 28.20
N GLU A 462 -1.34 23.19 28.14
CA GLU A 462 -2.08 24.20 28.91
C GLU A 462 -3.23 23.55 29.63
N TRP A 463 -3.46 24.00 30.87
CA TRP A 463 -4.61 23.60 31.69
C TRP A 463 -5.52 24.80 32.01
N TRP A 464 -6.81 24.52 32.09
CA TRP A 464 -7.80 25.51 32.52
C TRP A 464 -7.58 25.91 33.98
N ASN A 465 -7.43 27.23 34.24
CA ASN A 465 -7.43 27.76 35.58
C ASN A 465 -8.82 28.35 35.91
N PRO A 466 -9.59 27.75 36.83
CA PRO A 466 -10.92 28.23 37.18
C PRO A 466 -10.90 29.59 37.87
N GLU A 467 -9.78 30.04 38.46
CA GLU A 467 -9.66 31.32 39.11
C GLU A 467 -9.47 32.46 38.13
N SER A 468 -8.57 32.30 37.15
CA SER A 468 -8.34 33.28 36.07
C SER A 468 -9.41 33.19 34.97
N GLY A 469 -10.01 32.01 34.75
CA GLY A 469 -10.92 31.76 33.65
C GLY A 469 -10.22 31.66 32.30
N GLU A 470 -8.92 31.30 32.29
CA GLU A 470 -8.09 31.18 31.11
C GLU A 470 -7.33 29.85 31.12
N PHE A 471 -6.83 29.44 29.95
CA PHE A 471 -5.86 28.33 29.84
C PHE A 471 -4.47 28.86 30.15
N GLU A 472 -3.78 28.17 31.04
CA GLU A 472 -2.44 28.55 31.49
C GLU A 472 -1.43 27.50 31.11
N LYS A 473 -0.31 27.94 30.54
CA LYS A 473 0.82 27.08 30.17
C LYS A 473 1.38 26.38 31.41
N GLN A 474 1.73 25.10 31.21
CA GLN A 474 2.40 24.28 32.22
C GLN A 474 3.88 24.22 31.89
N PRO A 475 4.74 25.08 32.44
CA PRO A 475 6.17 25.15 32.07
C PRO A 475 6.91 23.84 32.28
N GLU A 476 6.52 23.04 33.25
CA GLU A 476 7.09 21.72 33.54
C GLU A 476 6.69 20.66 32.51
N ALA A 477 5.64 20.91 31.75
CA ALA A 477 5.21 20.04 30.65
C ALA A 477 5.77 20.47 29.28
N TYR A 478 6.52 21.59 29.22
CA TYR A 478 7.23 21.97 28.00
C TYR A 478 8.45 21.09 27.79
N ASN A 479 8.49 20.38 26.66
CA ASN A 479 9.57 19.46 26.33
C ASN A 479 10.01 19.63 24.90
N THR A 480 11.32 19.44 24.65
CA THR A 480 11.89 19.39 23.32
C THR A 480 12.60 18.07 23.11
N PHE A 481 12.57 17.58 21.89
CA PHE A 481 13.27 16.35 21.52
C PHE A 481 13.91 16.47 20.14
N PHE A 482 14.98 15.73 19.96
CA PHE A 482 15.61 15.50 18.67
C PHE A 482 15.89 14.01 18.52
N PHE A 483 15.36 13.42 17.46
CA PHE A 483 15.61 12.02 17.12
C PHE A 483 16.33 11.90 15.78
N ARG A 484 17.31 11.02 15.72
CA ARG A 484 17.95 10.65 14.47
C ARG A 484 18.17 9.14 14.42
N GLU A 485 17.76 8.52 13.32
CA GLU A 485 18.15 7.17 12.97
C GLU A 485 18.96 7.19 11.66
N ALA A 486 20.10 6.47 11.65
CA ALA A 486 20.90 6.28 10.45
C ALA A 486 21.26 4.80 10.30
N ILE A 487 20.97 4.22 9.15
CA ILE A 487 21.19 2.81 8.84
C ILE A 487 22.04 2.70 7.58
N ASN A 488 23.19 2.03 7.70
CA ASN A 488 24.02 1.63 6.57
C ASN A 488 23.87 0.14 6.39
N SER A 489 23.52 -0.30 5.19
CA SER A 489 23.23 -1.70 4.90
C SER A 489 24.00 -2.17 3.67
N ILE A 490 24.53 -3.37 3.74
CA ILE A 490 25.08 -4.09 2.60
C ILE A 490 24.35 -5.43 2.48
N TYR A 491 24.10 -5.86 1.26
CA TYR A 491 23.47 -7.17 1.05
C TYR A 491 24.06 -7.90 -0.15
N ALA A 492 23.93 -9.23 -0.12
CA ALA A 492 24.20 -10.11 -1.24
C ALA A 492 23.13 -11.20 -1.31
N ILE A 493 22.69 -11.53 -2.52
CA ILE A 493 21.67 -12.57 -2.79
C ILE A 493 22.17 -13.40 -3.96
N TYR A 494 22.19 -14.71 -3.77
CA TYR A 494 22.35 -15.67 -4.85
C TYR A 494 21.00 -16.31 -5.16
N SER A 495 20.61 -16.33 -6.43
CA SER A 495 19.37 -16.96 -6.90
C SER A 495 19.70 -17.91 -8.06
N GLY A 496 19.06 -19.08 -8.05
CA GLY A 496 19.26 -20.05 -9.12
C GLY A 496 18.09 -21.02 -9.26
N THR A 497 17.91 -21.51 -10.49
CA THR A 497 16.92 -22.52 -10.86
C THR A 497 17.65 -23.74 -11.45
N TRP A 498 17.44 -24.91 -10.86
CA TRP A 498 18.02 -26.19 -11.30
C TRP A 498 16.90 -27.19 -11.54
N ASN A 499 16.54 -27.38 -12.80
CA ASN A 499 15.44 -28.25 -13.21
C ASN A 499 14.11 -27.82 -12.52
N ARG A 500 13.68 -28.55 -11.50
CA ARG A 500 12.43 -28.29 -10.74
C ARG A 500 12.66 -27.57 -9.40
N PHE A 501 13.88 -27.26 -9.11
CA PHE A 501 14.28 -26.66 -7.83
C PHE A 501 14.73 -25.22 -8.03
N ASP A 502 14.09 -24.31 -7.30
CA ASP A 502 14.45 -22.88 -7.23
C ASP A 502 15.06 -22.61 -5.86
N ALA A 503 16.13 -21.83 -5.79
CA ALA A 503 16.68 -21.38 -4.52
C ALA A 503 17.10 -19.91 -4.60
N GLN A 504 16.86 -19.20 -3.49
CA GLN A 504 17.37 -17.86 -3.26
C GLN A 504 17.90 -17.79 -1.83
N ILE A 505 19.18 -17.44 -1.69
CA ILE A 505 19.86 -17.30 -0.41
C ILE A 505 20.39 -15.88 -0.33
N GLY A 506 20.06 -15.17 0.75
CA GLY A 506 20.44 -13.78 0.96
C GLY A 506 21.04 -13.55 2.34
N LEU A 507 21.95 -12.61 2.40
CA LEU A 507 22.52 -12.12 3.64
C LEU A 507 22.59 -10.60 3.59
N ARG A 508 22.17 -9.94 4.66
CA ARG A 508 22.22 -8.49 4.82
C ARG A 508 22.87 -8.14 6.16
N GLY A 509 23.82 -7.21 6.13
CA GLY A 509 24.43 -6.62 7.33
C GLY A 509 23.99 -5.18 7.47
N GLU A 510 23.58 -4.77 8.66
CA GLU A 510 23.15 -3.41 8.96
C GLU A 510 23.94 -2.82 10.13
N HIS A 511 24.44 -1.61 9.96
CA HIS A 511 24.95 -0.77 11.04
C HIS A 511 23.93 0.33 11.30
N THR A 512 23.26 0.25 12.43
CA THR A 512 22.25 1.21 12.89
C THR A 512 22.80 2.11 13.99
N MET A 513 22.55 3.41 13.85
CA MET A 513 22.80 4.41 14.89
C MET A 513 21.49 5.14 15.17
N THR A 514 21.02 5.10 16.41
CA THR A 514 19.91 5.90 16.90
C THR A 514 20.39 6.90 17.94
N LYS A 515 19.91 8.13 17.84
CA LYS A 515 20.22 9.22 18.78
C LYS A 515 18.91 9.91 19.17
N LEU A 516 18.54 9.82 20.43
CA LEU A 516 17.46 10.58 21.05
C LEU A 516 18.08 11.59 21.99
N LEU A 517 17.78 12.86 21.82
CA LEU A 517 18.06 13.93 22.77
C LEU A 517 16.75 14.47 23.26
N SER A 518 16.64 14.72 24.54
CA SER A 518 15.44 15.24 25.20
C SER A 518 15.83 16.32 26.22
N SER A 519 14.96 17.30 26.40
CA SER A 519 15.07 18.28 27.49
C SER A 519 14.88 17.64 28.86
N ILE A 520 14.24 16.45 28.93
CA ILE A 520 14.05 15.73 30.19
C ILE A 520 15.38 15.15 30.66
N PRO A 521 15.78 15.38 31.90
CA PRO A 521 16.99 14.84 32.49
C PRO A 521 17.04 13.32 32.36
N ASP A 522 18.24 12.80 32.03
CA ASP A 522 18.52 11.36 31.91
C ASP A 522 17.71 10.58 30.86
N ALA A 523 16.94 11.26 30.01
CA ALA A 523 16.15 10.62 28.95
C ALA A 523 16.89 10.48 27.60
N SER A 524 18.01 11.20 27.41
CA SER A 524 18.78 11.13 26.17
C SER A 524 19.47 9.78 25.98
N ARG A 525 19.42 9.24 24.76
CA ARG A 525 20.00 7.92 24.43
C ARG A 525 20.75 7.96 23.10
N ILE A 526 21.89 7.27 23.05
CA ILE A 526 22.64 7.01 21.81
C ILE A 526 22.94 5.53 21.74
N ASN A 527 22.38 4.86 20.75
CA ASN A 527 22.57 3.44 20.53
C ASN A 527 23.23 3.17 19.18
N LYS A 528 24.21 2.24 19.15
CA LYS A 528 24.85 1.75 17.93
C LYS A 528 24.79 0.23 17.94
N ARG A 529 24.39 -0.36 16.83
CA ARG A 529 24.27 -1.81 16.67
C ARG A 529 24.77 -2.24 15.30
N PHE A 530 25.33 -3.43 15.24
CA PHE A 530 25.60 -4.13 13.99
C PHE A 530 24.87 -5.47 14.02
N GLU A 531 24.08 -5.74 13.01
CA GLU A 531 23.16 -6.86 12.96
C GLU A 531 23.23 -7.54 11.60
N VAL A 532 22.98 -8.87 11.55
CA VAL A 532 23.04 -9.67 10.32
C VAL A 532 21.73 -10.40 10.16
N PHE A 533 21.14 -10.27 8.96
CA PHE A 533 19.80 -10.76 8.63
C PHE A 533 19.87 -11.74 7.45
N PRO A 534 19.87 -13.05 7.71
CA PRO A 534 19.76 -14.07 6.66
C PRO A 534 18.33 -14.23 6.13
N SER A 535 18.23 -14.60 4.85
CA SER A 535 16.98 -15.00 4.21
C SER A 535 17.19 -16.22 3.30
N LEU A 536 16.20 -17.08 3.22
CA LEU A 536 16.22 -18.31 2.41
C LEU A 536 14.85 -18.54 1.79
N HIS A 537 14.82 -18.77 0.47
CA HIS A 537 13.62 -19.20 -0.23
C HIS A 537 13.97 -20.39 -1.10
N LEU A 538 13.19 -21.45 -0.98
CA LEU A 538 13.33 -22.67 -1.75
C LEU A 538 12.00 -23.01 -2.41
N GLY A 539 12.04 -23.36 -3.69
CA GLY A 539 10.88 -23.78 -4.44
C GLY A 539 11.11 -25.13 -5.09
N TYR A 540 10.09 -25.97 -5.09
CA TYR A 540 10.10 -27.23 -5.79
C TYR A 540 8.84 -27.39 -6.62
N SER A 541 9.02 -27.45 -7.95
CA SER A 541 7.93 -27.63 -8.91
C SER A 541 7.59 -29.09 -9.08
N LEU A 542 6.36 -29.47 -8.72
CA LEU A 542 5.81 -30.80 -8.89
C LEU A 542 5.03 -30.92 -10.22
N PRO A 543 4.77 -32.13 -10.71
CA PRO A 543 3.91 -32.33 -11.88
C PRO A 543 2.50 -31.76 -11.68
N ARG A 544 1.77 -31.47 -12.77
CA ARG A 544 0.36 -31.02 -12.76
C ARG A 544 0.15 -29.70 -12.02
N GLU A 545 0.97 -28.71 -12.35
CA GLU A 545 0.86 -27.32 -11.85
C GLU A 545 0.83 -27.22 -10.31
N GLN A 546 1.71 -27.98 -9.66
CA GLN A 546 1.86 -27.95 -8.20
C GLN A 546 3.23 -27.36 -7.84
N LYS A 547 3.32 -26.63 -6.73
CA LYS A 547 4.58 -26.10 -6.20
C LYS A 547 4.59 -26.15 -4.68
N ILE A 548 5.74 -26.46 -4.12
CA ILE A 548 6.04 -26.33 -2.70
C ILE A 548 7.08 -25.23 -2.55
N LEU A 549 6.83 -24.30 -1.65
CA LEU A 549 7.72 -23.18 -1.33
C LEU A 549 8.07 -23.27 0.15
N LEU A 550 9.34 -23.09 0.48
CA LEU A 550 9.83 -22.95 1.85
C LEU A 550 10.52 -21.59 1.94
N ALA A 551 10.22 -20.83 2.97
CA ALA A 551 10.82 -19.52 3.19
C ALA A 551 11.20 -19.35 4.66
N TYR A 552 12.33 -18.69 4.87
CA TYR A 552 12.81 -18.24 6.15
C TYR A 552 13.34 -16.82 6.04
N SER A 553 13.03 -15.97 7.03
CA SER A 553 13.65 -14.67 7.18
C SER A 553 13.86 -14.34 8.65
N TYR A 554 14.96 -13.64 8.93
CA TYR A 554 15.23 -13.00 10.21
C TYR A 554 15.12 -11.49 10.03
N ARG A 555 14.37 -10.81 10.89
CA ARG A 555 13.99 -9.40 10.75
C ARG A 555 13.99 -8.69 12.09
N THR A 556 13.84 -7.37 12.06
CA THR A 556 13.70 -6.53 13.25
C THR A 556 12.51 -5.58 13.10
N THR A 557 11.95 -5.16 14.24
CA THR A 557 11.07 -3.98 14.33
C THR A 557 11.68 -3.01 15.33
N ARG A 558 12.00 -1.83 14.84
CA ARG A 558 12.60 -0.78 15.66
C ARG A 558 11.50 0.03 16.34
N PRO A 559 11.72 0.50 17.58
CA PRO A 559 10.77 1.37 18.24
C PRO A 559 10.55 2.65 17.43
N GLN A 560 9.31 3.04 17.28
CA GLN A 560 8.95 4.37 16.75
C GLN A 560 9.27 5.43 17.79
N LEU A 561 9.48 6.68 17.38
CA LEU A 561 9.88 7.75 18.30
C LEU A 561 8.86 7.92 19.43
N TRP A 562 7.58 8.00 19.14
CA TRP A 562 6.52 8.20 20.13
C TRP A 562 6.45 7.08 21.21
N PHE A 563 7.05 5.87 20.97
CA PHE A 563 7.24 4.86 22.01
C PHE A 563 8.32 5.25 23.01
N MET A 564 9.19 6.16 22.62
CA MET A 564 10.42 6.52 23.36
C MET A 564 10.33 7.91 24.00
N GLU A 565 9.32 8.72 23.68
CA GLU A 565 9.13 10.07 24.21
C GLU A 565 8.85 10.04 25.69
N PRO A 566 9.75 10.58 26.51
CA PRO A 566 9.71 10.36 27.96
C PRO A 566 8.86 11.40 28.70
N TYR A 567 7.93 12.08 28.04
CA TYR A 567 7.04 13.05 28.64
C TYR A 567 5.61 12.51 28.69
N LEU A 568 4.87 13.01 29.69
CA LEU A 568 3.47 12.63 29.93
C LEU A 568 2.55 13.42 28.99
N THR A 569 1.80 12.71 28.15
CA THR A 569 0.77 13.29 27.27
C THR A 569 -0.60 12.78 27.70
N TYR A 570 -1.56 13.66 27.89
CA TYR A 570 -2.95 13.30 28.19
C TYR A 570 -3.76 13.23 26.89
N ASN A 571 -4.31 12.07 26.59
CA ASN A 571 -5.26 11.92 25.49
C ASN A 571 -6.64 12.50 25.85
N ASP A 572 -7.02 12.33 27.11
CA ASP A 572 -8.20 12.91 27.76
C ASP A 572 -8.00 12.95 29.28
N PHE A 573 -9.00 13.40 30.04
CA PHE A 573 -8.91 13.50 31.51
C PHE A 573 -8.74 12.19 32.26
N TYR A 574 -8.90 11.04 31.57
CA TYR A 574 -8.83 9.69 32.18
C TYR A 574 -7.84 8.77 31.51
N SER A 575 -7.12 9.28 30.53
CA SER A 575 -6.14 8.49 29.74
C SER A 575 -4.91 9.31 29.43
N ALA A 576 -3.76 8.85 29.90
CA ALA A 576 -2.47 9.45 29.65
C ALA A 576 -1.53 8.42 29.00
N VAL A 577 -0.49 8.90 28.34
CA VAL A 577 0.56 8.08 27.74
C VAL A 577 1.93 8.64 28.12
N ILE A 578 2.90 7.75 28.31
CA ILE A 578 4.32 8.07 28.46
C ILE A 578 5.15 7.06 27.71
N GLY A 579 6.08 7.52 26.89
CA GLY A 579 7.00 6.65 26.20
C GLY A 579 8.14 6.17 27.10
N ASN A 580 8.93 5.23 26.60
CA ASN A 580 10.05 4.64 27.31
C ASN A 580 11.32 4.71 26.44
N PRO A 581 12.30 5.58 26.75
CA PRO A 581 13.52 5.75 25.95
C PRO A 581 14.43 4.51 25.93
N ASP A 582 14.23 3.55 26.83
CA ASP A 582 15.02 2.34 26.96
C ASP A 582 14.46 1.14 26.17
N ILE A 583 13.42 1.35 25.38
CA ILE A 583 12.85 0.31 24.52
C ILE A 583 13.89 -0.22 23.52
N ARG A 584 13.97 -1.54 23.44
CA ARG A 584 14.84 -2.27 22.52
C ARG A 584 14.06 -2.72 21.29
N PRO A 585 14.71 -2.88 20.12
CA PRO A 585 14.10 -3.49 18.97
C PRO A 585 13.61 -4.92 19.23
N GLU A 586 12.55 -5.27 18.54
CA GLU A 586 12.07 -6.64 18.47
C GLU A 586 12.83 -7.41 17.39
N TYR A 587 13.06 -8.72 17.58
CA TYR A 587 13.69 -9.61 16.63
C TYR A 587 12.79 -10.77 16.27
N ILE A 588 12.58 -10.99 14.96
CA ILE A 588 11.53 -11.86 14.47
C ILE A 588 12.12 -12.90 13.52
N HIS A 589 11.91 -14.18 13.84
CA HIS A 589 12.15 -15.31 12.95
C HIS A 589 10.83 -15.75 12.33
N SER A 590 10.74 -15.73 11.01
CA SER A 590 9.59 -16.18 10.25
C SER A 590 9.94 -17.38 9.39
N MET A 591 9.14 -18.44 9.49
CA MET A 591 9.26 -19.67 8.71
C MET A 591 7.93 -19.96 8.05
N GLU A 592 7.94 -20.24 6.75
CA GLU A 592 6.74 -20.56 6.00
C GLU A 592 6.96 -21.78 5.10
N MET A 593 5.94 -22.61 5.00
CA MET A 593 5.83 -23.67 4.01
C MET A 593 4.52 -23.50 3.27
N ASN A 594 4.60 -23.22 1.98
CA ASN A 594 3.42 -23.05 1.13
C ASN A 594 3.34 -24.20 0.13
N TYR A 595 2.16 -24.78 0.01
CA TYR A 595 1.78 -25.67 -1.07
C TYR A 595 0.74 -25.01 -1.92
N GLN A 596 0.91 -25.04 -3.23
CA GLN A 596 -0.04 -24.49 -4.20
C GLN A 596 -0.30 -25.46 -5.34
N LYS A 597 -1.52 -25.42 -5.84
CA LYS A 597 -1.97 -26.20 -6.98
C LYS A 597 -2.92 -25.37 -7.83
N ALA A 598 -2.63 -25.30 -9.13
CA ALA A 598 -3.56 -24.77 -10.10
C ALA A 598 -4.25 -25.93 -10.85
N PHE A 599 -5.53 -25.78 -11.16
CA PHE A 599 -6.31 -26.78 -11.92
C PHE A 599 -7.37 -26.05 -12.77
N GLY A 600 -7.03 -25.88 -14.05
CA GLY A 600 -7.79 -25.04 -14.97
C GLY A 600 -7.77 -23.58 -14.50
N GLU A 601 -8.95 -22.95 -14.36
CA GLU A 601 -9.10 -21.59 -13.86
C GLU A 601 -9.07 -21.51 -12.31
N ASN A 602 -9.10 -22.65 -11.64
CA ASN A 602 -9.16 -22.75 -10.18
C ASN A 602 -7.77 -22.80 -9.56
N SER A 603 -7.67 -22.43 -8.28
CA SER A 603 -6.42 -22.58 -7.53
C SER A 603 -6.68 -22.90 -6.06
N PHE A 604 -5.76 -23.66 -5.48
CA PHE A 604 -5.69 -23.96 -4.06
C PHE A 604 -4.30 -23.60 -3.54
N SER A 605 -4.25 -22.99 -2.37
CA SER A 605 -3.01 -22.72 -1.64
C SER A 605 -3.20 -22.97 -0.16
N ALA A 606 -2.19 -23.58 0.46
CA ALA A 606 -2.12 -23.78 1.90
C ALA A 606 -0.73 -23.37 2.41
N THR A 607 -0.67 -22.47 3.39
CA THR A 607 0.58 -21.99 3.99
C THR A 607 0.61 -22.36 5.47
N LEU A 608 1.52 -23.22 5.86
CA LEU A 608 1.88 -23.42 7.24
C LEU A 608 2.93 -22.38 7.62
N PHE A 609 2.74 -21.67 8.72
CA PHE A 609 3.68 -20.65 9.17
C PHE A 609 3.99 -20.80 10.65
N HIS A 610 5.23 -20.43 11.01
CA HIS A 610 5.67 -20.28 12.38
C HIS A 610 6.46 -19.00 12.51
N ARG A 611 6.09 -18.17 13.48
CA ARG A 611 6.78 -16.92 13.80
C ARG A 611 7.13 -16.93 15.29
N PHE A 612 8.38 -16.59 15.56
CA PHE A 612 8.91 -16.37 16.90
C PHE A 612 9.48 -14.96 16.99
N ARG A 613 9.05 -14.21 18.00
CA ARG A 613 9.53 -12.85 18.26
C ARG A 613 10.13 -12.78 19.65
N LYS A 614 11.32 -12.16 19.73
CA LYS A 614 12.05 -11.85 20.95
C LYS A 614 11.99 -10.35 21.22
N ASP A 615 12.09 -9.95 22.50
CA ASP A 615 12.01 -8.57 22.98
C ASP A 615 10.72 -7.86 22.55
N LYS A 616 9.59 -8.62 22.55
CA LYS A 616 8.28 -8.10 22.12
C LYS A 616 7.91 -6.83 22.87
N VAL A 617 7.54 -5.78 22.12
CA VAL A 617 7.03 -4.52 22.65
C VAL A 617 5.51 -4.58 22.74
N GLU A 618 4.95 -4.23 23.87
CA GLU A 618 3.52 -4.04 24.08
C GLU A 618 3.24 -2.75 24.82
N ARG A 619 2.06 -2.18 24.56
CA ARG A 619 1.47 -1.13 25.35
C ARG A 619 0.89 -1.76 26.62
N LEU A 620 1.38 -1.33 27.77
CA LEU A 620 0.88 -1.74 29.07
C LEU A 620 0.05 -0.59 29.63
N ARG A 621 -1.16 -0.90 30.08
CA ARG A 621 -2.07 0.03 30.71
C ARG A 621 -2.14 -0.25 32.20
N VAL A 622 -1.89 0.77 32.98
CA VAL A 622 -1.89 0.68 34.46
C VAL A 622 -2.68 1.84 35.08
N PRO A 623 -3.22 1.71 36.28
CA PRO A 623 -3.75 2.83 37.04
C PRO A 623 -2.67 3.88 37.33
N TYR A 624 -2.98 5.17 37.13
CA TYR A 624 -2.03 6.27 37.35
C TYR A 624 -2.46 7.17 38.52
N GLU A 625 -3.48 7.99 38.35
CA GLU A 625 -4.06 8.87 39.41
C GLU A 625 -5.58 8.77 39.38
N GLY A 626 -6.24 8.60 40.53
CA GLY A 626 -7.70 8.49 40.61
C GLY A 626 -8.26 7.48 39.60
N ALA A 627 -9.09 7.93 38.67
CA ALA A 627 -9.65 7.13 37.58
C ALA A 627 -8.76 7.16 36.33
N VAL A 628 -7.64 7.90 36.31
CA VAL A 628 -6.74 8.00 35.16
C VAL A 628 -5.97 6.72 34.95
N THR A 629 -5.89 6.26 33.71
CA THR A 629 -5.05 5.16 33.29
C THR A 629 -3.84 5.69 32.51
N LEU A 630 -2.67 5.10 32.75
CA LEU A 630 -1.41 5.41 32.06
C LEU A 630 -1.04 4.28 31.12
N ASP A 631 -0.86 4.62 29.87
CA ASP A 631 -0.27 3.74 28.85
C ASP A 631 1.23 3.98 28.78
N SER A 632 2.01 2.90 28.79
CA SER A 632 3.46 2.96 28.53
C SER A 632 3.89 1.79 27.68
N MET A 633 5.02 1.93 27.00
CA MET A 633 5.59 0.89 26.16
C MET A 633 6.68 0.10 26.90
N ALA A 634 6.64 -1.22 26.79
CA ALA A 634 7.66 -2.06 27.41
C ALA A 634 8.00 -3.28 26.53
N ASN A 635 9.24 -3.74 26.62
CA ASN A 635 9.64 -5.04 26.10
C ASN A 635 9.14 -6.12 27.07
N VAL A 636 7.96 -6.68 26.79
CA VAL A 636 7.29 -7.62 27.71
C VAL A 636 7.89 -9.04 27.68
N GLY A 637 8.65 -9.40 26.66
CA GLY A 637 9.30 -10.70 26.57
C GLY A 637 9.24 -11.30 25.17
N ARG A 638 8.50 -12.38 24.95
CA ARG A 638 8.49 -13.11 23.68
C ARG A 638 7.10 -13.59 23.29
N ASP A 639 6.86 -13.76 22.00
CA ASP A 639 5.66 -14.40 21.49
C ASP A 639 5.91 -15.42 20.39
N TYR A 640 4.90 -16.26 20.18
CA TYR A 640 4.89 -17.33 19.20
C TYR A 640 3.56 -17.33 18.47
N SER A 641 3.60 -17.47 17.13
CA SER A 641 2.42 -17.65 16.30
C SER A 641 2.67 -18.85 15.39
N THR A 642 1.83 -19.87 15.47
CA THR A 642 1.92 -21.06 14.61
C THR A 642 0.56 -21.34 14.01
N GLY A 643 0.46 -21.39 12.68
CA GLY A 643 -0.84 -21.51 12.04
C GLY A 643 -0.83 -22.00 10.62
N LEU A 644 -2.04 -22.13 10.10
CA LEU A 644 -2.36 -22.55 8.75
C LEU A 644 -3.25 -21.48 8.09
N GLU A 645 -2.84 -21.01 6.92
CA GLU A 645 -3.62 -20.16 6.04
C GLU A 645 -4.01 -20.97 4.80
N VAL A 646 -5.28 -20.99 4.44
CA VAL A 646 -5.82 -21.69 3.27
C VAL A 646 -6.53 -20.70 2.38
N SER A 647 -6.27 -20.76 1.08
CA SER A 647 -6.97 -20.00 0.05
C SER A 647 -7.44 -20.92 -1.05
N LEU A 648 -8.72 -20.82 -1.40
CA LEU A 648 -9.35 -21.60 -2.45
C LEU A 648 -10.10 -20.63 -3.38
N ASN A 649 -9.64 -20.54 -4.64
CA ASN A 649 -10.31 -19.77 -5.68
C ASN A 649 -10.96 -20.74 -6.67
N LEU A 650 -12.26 -20.63 -6.86
CA LEU A 650 -13.05 -21.50 -7.70
C LEU A 650 -13.87 -20.68 -8.72
N HIS A 651 -14.00 -21.22 -9.91
CA HIS A 651 -14.89 -20.79 -10.96
C HIS A 651 -15.95 -21.90 -11.21
N PRO A 652 -16.98 -22.00 -10.36
CA PRO A 652 -17.99 -23.05 -10.53
C PRO A 652 -18.71 -22.96 -11.87
N THR A 653 -18.86 -21.74 -12.37
CA THR A 653 -19.39 -21.41 -13.69
C THR A 653 -18.62 -20.21 -14.28
N ARG A 654 -18.77 -19.96 -15.60
CA ARG A 654 -18.12 -18.82 -16.28
C ARG A 654 -18.55 -17.44 -15.76
N TRP A 655 -19.67 -17.35 -15.07
CA TRP A 655 -20.23 -16.11 -14.54
C TRP A 655 -20.09 -15.97 -13.02
N TRP A 656 -19.56 -16.98 -12.34
CA TRP A 656 -19.39 -17.00 -10.89
C TRP A 656 -17.97 -17.37 -10.51
N ASN A 657 -17.26 -16.45 -9.87
CA ASN A 657 -15.99 -16.66 -9.20
C ASN A 657 -16.23 -16.60 -7.69
N THR A 658 -15.73 -17.56 -6.93
CA THR A 658 -15.80 -17.56 -5.46
C THR A 658 -14.43 -17.83 -4.87
N THR A 659 -14.06 -17.02 -3.88
CA THR A 659 -12.80 -17.16 -3.15
C THR A 659 -13.13 -17.37 -1.67
N LEU A 660 -12.58 -18.44 -1.12
CA LEU A 660 -12.66 -18.81 0.29
C LEU A 660 -11.28 -18.68 0.89
N ASN A 661 -11.13 -17.87 1.91
CA ASN A 661 -9.90 -17.70 2.65
C ASN A 661 -10.15 -18.02 4.12
N GLY A 662 -9.28 -18.78 4.71
CA GLY A 662 -9.32 -19.10 6.14
C GLY A 662 -7.92 -19.05 6.72
N ASN A 663 -7.80 -18.49 7.90
CA ASN A 663 -6.58 -18.47 8.68
C ASN A 663 -6.89 -18.94 10.09
N ILE A 664 -6.11 -19.89 10.61
CA ILE A 664 -6.19 -20.34 11.99
C ILE A 664 -4.78 -20.45 12.55
N TYR A 665 -4.55 -19.83 13.72
CA TYR A 665 -3.25 -19.91 14.36
C TYR A 665 -3.36 -19.90 15.88
N HIS A 666 -2.47 -20.65 16.50
CA HIS A 666 -2.24 -20.59 17.93
C HIS A 666 -1.26 -19.46 18.23
N TYR A 667 -1.68 -18.50 19.05
CA TYR A 667 -0.88 -17.39 19.54
C TYR A 667 -0.57 -17.61 21.01
N LYS A 668 0.69 -17.36 21.41
CA LYS A 668 1.14 -17.41 22.80
C LYS A 668 2.09 -16.25 23.06
N VAL A 669 1.80 -15.45 24.07
CA VAL A 669 2.68 -14.38 24.55
C VAL A 669 3.15 -14.71 25.97
N VAL A 670 4.42 -14.48 26.23
CA VAL A 670 5.05 -14.69 27.55
C VAL A 670 5.48 -13.32 28.06
N ASN A 671 4.81 -12.87 29.12
CA ASN A 671 5.16 -11.62 29.80
C ASN A 671 6.21 -11.92 30.89
N GLU A 672 7.45 -11.56 30.61
CA GLU A 672 8.61 -11.76 31.50
C GLU A 672 8.68 -10.69 32.60
N LEU A 673 7.95 -9.56 32.47
CA LEU A 673 7.88 -8.50 33.47
C LEU A 673 6.93 -8.87 34.64
N ALA A 674 5.97 -9.75 34.40
CA ALA A 674 5.05 -10.20 35.42
C ALA A 674 5.72 -11.22 36.36
N ALA A 675 5.46 -11.13 37.65
CA ALA A 675 6.00 -12.06 38.65
C ALA A 675 5.65 -13.53 38.26
N GLY A 676 6.68 -14.36 38.14
CA GLY A 676 6.56 -15.75 37.75
C GLY A 676 6.37 -16.02 36.26
N GLY A 677 6.54 -14.99 35.37
CA GLY A 677 6.48 -15.16 33.93
C GLY A 677 5.09 -15.58 33.44
N LYS A 678 4.08 -14.72 33.62
CA LYS A 678 2.71 -15.00 33.15
C LYS A 678 2.66 -15.16 31.63
N HIS A 679 1.81 -16.04 31.15
CA HIS A 679 1.57 -16.22 29.73
C HIS A 679 0.08 -16.17 29.41
N ALA A 680 -0.24 -15.62 28.24
CA ALA A 680 -1.56 -15.70 27.65
C ALA A 680 -1.49 -16.44 26.32
N SER A 681 -2.54 -17.18 25.98
CA SER A 681 -2.62 -17.84 24.68
C SER A 681 -4.05 -17.90 24.17
N SER A 682 -4.19 -17.90 22.86
CA SER A 682 -5.46 -18.05 22.16
C SER A 682 -5.29 -18.80 20.86
N THR A 683 -6.37 -19.38 20.38
CA THR A 683 -6.48 -19.82 18.99
C THR A 683 -7.27 -18.76 18.25
N ASN A 684 -6.54 -18.04 17.39
CA ASN A 684 -7.10 -17.00 16.57
C ASN A 684 -7.50 -17.58 15.22
N TYR A 685 -8.61 -17.13 14.67
CA TYR A 685 -9.07 -17.57 13.36
C TYR A 685 -9.86 -16.46 12.68
N ASP A 686 -9.76 -16.43 11.36
CA ASP A 686 -10.53 -15.55 10.51
C ASP A 686 -10.94 -16.27 9.23
N PHE A 687 -12.08 -15.87 8.71
CA PHE A 687 -12.66 -16.41 7.50
C PHE A 687 -13.19 -15.28 6.63
N LEU A 688 -12.82 -15.31 5.34
CA LEU A 688 -13.28 -14.39 4.33
C LEU A 688 -13.88 -15.17 3.17
N TRP A 689 -15.09 -14.83 2.79
CA TRP A 689 -15.80 -15.39 1.64
C TRP A 689 -16.16 -14.28 0.67
N ASN A 690 -15.57 -14.31 -0.52
CA ASN A 690 -15.80 -13.34 -1.57
C ASN A 690 -16.46 -14.04 -2.76
N ASN A 691 -17.51 -13.44 -3.33
CA ASN A 691 -18.21 -13.91 -4.51
C ASN A 691 -18.32 -12.79 -5.53
N LEU A 692 -17.90 -13.07 -6.74
CA LEU A 692 -18.02 -12.17 -7.87
C LEU A 692 -18.88 -12.82 -8.94
N PHE A 693 -19.99 -12.16 -9.27
CA PHE A 693 -20.93 -12.59 -10.31
C PHE A 693 -20.85 -11.65 -11.51
N THR A 694 -20.54 -12.21 -12.68
CA THR A 694 -20.52 -11.48 -13.95
C THR A 694 -21.89 -11.61 -14.61
N LEU A 695 -22.72 -10.56 -14.49
CA LEU A 695 -24.09 -10.49 -14.98
C LEU A 695 -24.12 -9.86 -16.38
N GLY A 696 -23.79 -10.66 -17.40
CA GLY A 696 -23.66 -10.18 -18.77
C GLY A 696 -22.35 -9.44 -19.02
N LYS A 697 -22.29 -8.58 -20.06
CA LYS A 697 -21.05 -7.97 -20.57
C LYS A 697 -20.54 -6.81 -19.72
N TYR A 698 -21.42 -6.12 -19.00
CA TYR A 698 -21.13 -4.80 -18.40
C TYR A 698 -21.47 -4.69 -16.91
N THR A 699 -22.14 -5.68 -16.34
CA THR A 699 -22.59 -5.65 -14.95
C THR A 699 -21.87 -6.71 -14.14
N ARG A 700 -21.37 -6.33 -12.96
CA ARG A 700 -20.82 -7.26 -11.97
C ARG A 700 -21.47 -7.01 -10.62
N LEU A 701 -21.69 -8.08 -9.87
CA LEU A 701 -22.17 -8.07 -8.49
C LEU A 701 -21.11 -8.78 -7.63
N GLN A 702 -20.75 -8.17 -6.51
CA GLN A 702 -19.88 -8.76 -5.50
C GLN A 702 -20.62 -8.89 -4.17
N LEU A 703 -20.45 -10.03 -3.52
CA LEU A 703 -20.97 -10.32 -2.17
C LEU A 703 -19.81 -10.82 -1.32
N ASP A 704 -19.54 -10.14 -0.22
CA ASP A 704 -18.46 -10.48 0.71
C ASP A 704 -18.98 -10.75 2.11
N GLY A 705 -18.43 -11.75 2.76
CA GLY A 705 -18.64 -12.04 4.18
C GLY A 705 -17.31 -12.20 4.90
N SER A 706 -17.14 -11.51 6.01
CA SER A 706 -15.96 -11.59 6.86
C SER A 706 -16.34 -11.96 8.28
N PHE A 707 -15.60 -12.90 8.86
CA PHE A 707 -15.69 -13.29 10.27
C PHE A 707 -14.29 -13.27 10.88
N VAL A 708 -14.16 -12.61 12.02
CA VAL A 708 -12.92 -12.52 12.79
C VAL A 708 -13.17 -13.10 14.18
N GLY A 709 -12.43 -14.12 14.56
CA GLY A 709 -12.48 -14.75 15.86
C GLY A 709 -11.86 -13.92 16.98
N PRO A 710 -12.02 -14.32 18.24
CA PRO A 710 -11.44 -13.63 19.39
C PRO A 710 -9.91 -13.70 19.39
N SER A 711 -9.27 -12.75 20.09
CA SER A 711 -7.81 -12.73 20.27
C SER A 711 -7.44 -12.28 21.69
N VAL A 712 -6.19 -12.56 22.10
CA VAL A 712 -5.67 -12.14 23.42
C VAL A 712 -4.43 -11.27 23.28
N THR A 713 -4.24 -10.41 24.30
CA THR A 713 -3.01 -9.68 24.60
C THR A 713 -2.45 -10.10 25.95
N THR A 714 -1.37 -9.47 26.43
CA THR A 714 -0.84 -9.74 27.77
C THR A 714 -1.78 -9.33 28.91
N GLN A 715 -2.69 -8.39 28.66
CA GLN A 715 -3.59 -7.81 29.69
C GLN A 715 -5.06 -8.09 29.43
N GLY A 716 -5.46 -8.62 28.27
CA GLY A 716 -6.87 -8.74 27.96
C GLY A 716 -7.18 -9.56 26.71
N LYS A 717 -8.41 -9.38 26.22
CA LYS A 717 -8.94 -10.07 25.05
C LYS A 717 -9.81 -9.17 24.21
N SER A 718 -9.93 -9.51 22.91
CA SER A 718 -10.88 -8.92 21.97
C SER A 718 -11.92 -9.95 21.59
N ASP A 719 -13.19 -9.58 21.50
CA ASP A 719 -14.28 -10.46 21.08
C ASP A 719 -14.33 -10.66 19.59
N ALA A 720 -15.05 -11.73 19.16
CA ALA A 720 -15.30 -11.99 17.74
C ALA A 720 -16.28 -10.98 17.14
N TYR A 721 -16.12 -10.70 15.83
CA TYR A 721 -17.06 -9.89 15.04
C TYR A 721 -17.17 -10.40 13.60
N TRP A 722 -18.23 -9.98 12.92
CA TRP A 722 -18.44 -10.27 11.52
C TRP A 722 -19.17 -9.13 10.81
N TYR A 723 -19.04 -9.09 9.49
CA TYR A 723 -19.77 -8.17 8.63
C TYR A 723 -19.94 -8.75 7.23
N ALA A 724 -20.87 -8.18 6.46
CA ALA A 724 -21.07 -8.52 5.08
C ALA A 724 -21.27 -7.26 4.23
N ASN A 725 -20.73 -7.28 3.01
CA ASN A 725 -20.75 -6.19 2.06
C ASN A 725 -21.37 -6.63 0.74
N VAL A 726 -21.96 -5.68 0.02
CA VAL A 726 -22.54 -5.87 -1.33
C VAL A 726 -22.06 -4.75 -2.23
N ALA A 727 -21.59 -5.05 -3.46
CA ALA A 727 -21.29 -4.03 -4.45
C ALA A 727 -21.83 -4.42 -5.83
N VAL A 728 -22.29 -3.42 -6.57
CA VAL A 728 -22.71 -3.53 -7.97
C VAL A 728 -21.90 -2.55 -8.81
N ARG A 729 -21.24 -3.07 -9.85
CA ARG A 729 -20.52 -2.28 -10.84
C ARG A 729 -21.24 -2.35 -12.18
N GLN A 730 -21.48 -1.19 -12.76
CA GLN A 730 -22.03 -1.04 -14.10
C GLN A 730 -21.03 -0.29 -14.99
N GLN A 731 -20.65 -0.88 -16.12
CA GLN A 731 -19.84 -0.24 -17.14
C GLN A 731 -20.73 0.33 -18.25
N LEU A 732 -20.43 1.55 -18.71
CA LEU A 732 -21.20 2.31 -19.69
C LEU A 732 -20.25 2.85 -20.78
N PHE A 733 -20.81 3.27 -21.93
CA PHE A 733 -20.06 3.90 -23.03
C PHE A 733 -18.81 3.10 -23.45
N ASN A 734 -19.02 1.82 -23.79
CA ASN A 734 -17.93 0.91 -24.16
C ASN A 734 -16.81 0.83 -23.10
N ARG A 735 -17.20 0.72 -21.83
CA ARG A 735 -16.33 0.63 -20.65
C ARG A 735 -15.52 1.91 -20.34
N ARG A 736 -15.81 3.05 -20.98
CA ARG A 736 -15.16 4.34 -20.67
C ARG A 736 -15.66 4.94 -19.37
N LEU A 737 -16.91 4.72 -19.01
CA LEU A 737 -17.49 5.14 -17.74
C LEU A 737 -17.87 3.91 -16.92
N THR A 738 -17.46 3.90 -15.66
CA THR A 738 -17.79 2.85 -14.69
C THR A 738 -18.48 3.50 -13.49
N ALA A 739 -19.63 2.99 -13.10
CA ALA A 739 -20.30 3.37 -11.86
C ALA A 739 -20.33 2.16 -10.93
N THR A 740 -19.87 2.34 -9.69
CA THR A 740 -19.89 1.30 -8.66
C THR A 740 -20.66 1.81 -7.44
N LEU A 741 -21.64 1.05 -7.00
CA LEU A 741 -22.42 1.29 -5.80
C LEU A 741 -22.09 0.19 -4.78
N ALA A 742 -21.54 0.57 -3.63
CA ALA A 742 -21.15 -0.35 -2.57
C ALA A 742 -21.91 -0.07 -1.27
N PHE A 743 -22.34 -1.13 -0.61
CA PHE A 743 -22.98 -1.14 0.69
C PHE A 743 -22.07 -1.88 1.66
N LYS A 744 -21.53 -1.18 2.67
CA LYS A 744 -20.66 -1.76 3.70
C LYS A 744 -21.47 -2.10 4.95
N ASP A 745 -21.18 -3.27 5.52
CA ASP A 745 -21.85 -3.87 6.69
C ASP A 745 -23.39 -3.77 6.65
N VAL A 746 -23.99 -4.41 5.63
CA VAL A 746 -25.43 -4.36 5.36
C VAL A 746 -26.29 -4.81 6.54
N PHE A 747 -25.77 -5.62 7.47
CA PHE A 747 -26.46 -6.13 8.65
C PHE A 747 -26.19 -5.34 9.92
N ARG A 748 -25.30 -4.31 9.89
CA ARG A 748 -24.84 -3.55 11.06
C ARG A 748 -24.29 -4.44 12.17
N SER A 749 -23.56 -5.46 11.79
CA SER A 749 -23.08 -6.51 12.68
C SER A 749 -21.68 -6.22 13.24
N ALA A 750 -20.90 -5.34 12.62
CA ALA A 750 -19.57 -4.98 13.07
C ALA A 750 -19.64 -4.28 14.44
N ARG A 751 -18.93 -4.86 15.41
CA ARG A 751 -18.74 -4.30 16.76
C ARG A 751 -17.41 -4.78 17.29
N TYR A 752 -16.65 -3.87 17.82
CA TYR A 752 -15.31 -4.12 18.32
C TYR A 752 -15.35 -4.02 19.84
N ILE A 753 -15.07 -5.11 20.51
CA ILE A 753 -15.11 -5.21 21.98
C ILE A 753 -13.74 -5.65 22.46
N ASN A 754 -13.16 -4.85 23.36
CA ASN A 754 -11.92 -5.16 24.05
C ASN A 754 -12.17 -5.17 25.55
N ASP A 755 -11.60 -6.15 26.26
CA ASP A 755 -11.72 -6.37 27.67
C ASP A 755 -10.33 -6.54 28.28
N ILE A 756 -9.91 -5.62 29.14
CA ILE A 756 -8.64 -5.67 29.88
C ILE A 756 -8.95 -6.04 31.32
N GLN A 757 -8.22 -7.04 31.83
CA GLN A 757 -8.37 -7.49 33.21
C GLN A 757 -6.99 -7.71 33.83
N THR A 758 -6.62 -6.87 34.77
CA THR A 758 -5.43 -7.02 35.61
C THR A 758 -5.83 -7.08 37.10
N ALA A 759 -4.87 -7.14 38.01
CA ALA A 759 -5.15 -7.07 39.43
C ALA A 759 -5.75 -5.71 39.82
N ASP A 760 -5.32 -4.64 39.16
CA ASP A 760 -5.57 -3.26 39.56
C ASP A 760 -6.48 -2.49 38.57
N LEU A 761 -6.85 -3.13 37.45
CA LEU A 761 -7.65 -2.51 36.40
C LEU A 761 -8.59 -3.51 35.73
N SER A 762 -9.85 -3.13 35.63
CA SER A 762 -10.86 -3.76 34.77
C SER A 762 -11.35 -2.71 33.78
N MET A 763 -11.22 -2.97 32.46
CA MET A 763 -11.65 -2.03 31.44
C MET A 763 -12.35 -2.76 30.28
N TYR A 764 -13.56 -2.34 29.97
CA TYR A 764 -14.36 -2.79 28.84
C TYR A 764 -14.55 -1.65 27.87
N THR A 765 -14.18 -1.86 26.61
CA THR A 765 -14.38 -0.88 25.53
C THR A 765 -15.21 -1.51 24.43
N LYS A 766 -16.23 -0.81 23.94
CA LYS A 766 -17.05 -1.22 22.81
C LYS A 766 -17.17 -0.08 21.82
N ILE A 767 -16.79 -0.35 20.58
CA ILE A 767 -16.90 0.57 19.44
C ILE A 767 -17.86 -0.03 18.42
N ARG A 768 -18.87 0.76 18.04
CA ARG A 768 -19.86 0.36 17.04
C ARG A 768 -19.91 1.39 15.90
N PRO A 769 -19.38 1.08 14.71
CA PRO A 769 -19.51 1.92 13.54
C PRO A 769 -20.97 2.17 13.16
N LYS A 770 -21.31 3.35 12.64
CA LYS A 770 -22.65 3.69 12.15
C LYS A 770 -22.87 3.19 10.71
N TYR A 771 -22.87 1.89 10.51
CA TYR A 771 -23.21 1.27 9.24
C TYR A 771 -24.72 1.07 9.05
N PRO A 772 -25.25 0.83 7.83
CA PRO A 772 -24.51 0.67 6.58
C PRO A 772 -24.00 1.99 6.01
N GLN A 773 -22.82 1.95 5.42
CA GLN A 773 -22.32 3.04 4.58
C GLN A 773 -22.61 2.72 3.13
N ILE A 774 -23.20 3.68 2.40
CA ILE A 774 -23.43 3.56 0.96
C ILE A 774 -22.42 4.46 0.26
N LEU A 775 -21.61 3.88 -0.62
CA LEU A 775 -20.57 4.57 -1.40
C LEU A 775 -20.91 4.47 -2.88
N LEU A 776 -20.98 5.60 -3.57
CA LEU A 776 -21.07 5.70 -5.03
C LEU A 776 -19.73 6.19 -5.59
N THR A 777 -19.20 5.46 -6.55
CA THR A 777 -18.00 5.84 -7.31
C THR A 777 -18.29 5.92 -8.79
N VAL A 778 -17.84 6.96 -9.44
CA VAL A 778 -17.89 7.14 -10.89
C VAL A 778 -16.47 7.32 -11.42
N SER A 779 -16.05 6.45 -12.31
CA SER A 779 -14.71 6.46 -12.93
C SER A 779 -14.85 6.68 -14.43
N TYR A 780 -14.13 7.66 -14.96
CA TYR A 780 -14.03 7.89 -16.40
C TYR A 780 -12.60 7.65 -16.87
N THR A 781 -12.43 6.84 -17.91
CA THR A 781 -11.13 6.56 -18.52
C THR A 781 -11.13 6.89 -19.99
N PHE A 782 -10.09 7.56 -20.46
CA PHE A 782 -9.89 7.85 -21.88
C PHE A 782 -8.57 7.25 -22.37
N ASN A 783 -8.52 6.79 -23.63
CA ASN A 783 -7.43 6.01 -24.18
C ASN A 783 -7.05 4.87 -23.25
N SER A 784 -8.05 3.99 -22.98
CA SER A 784 -8.00 3.02 -21.90
C SER A 784 -6.76 2.12 -21.97
N PHE A 785 -6.18 1.88 -20.81
CA PHE A 785 -5.13 0.92 -20.58
C PHE A 785 -5.54 -0.47 -21.08
N LYS A 786 -5.02 -0.91 -22.23
CA LYS A 786 -5.12 -2.31 -22.63
C LYS A 786 -3.88 -3.02 -22.14
N ALA A 787 -4.03 -3.91 -21.16
CA ALA A 787 -2.98 -4.86 -20.84
C ALA A 787 -2.62 -5.63 -22.15
N LYS A 788 -1.36 -5.62 -22.53
CA LYS A 788 -0.91 -6.47 -23.64
C LYS A 788 -1.11 -7.93 -23.25
N PRO A 789 -1.71 -8.78 -24.11
CA PRO A 789 -1.79 -10.23 -23.84
C PRO A 789 -0.43 -10.93 -23.71
N THR A 790 0.66 -10.25 -24.05
CA THR A 790 2.01 -10.79 -24.10
C THR A 790 2.60 -11.08 -22.71
N GLN A 791 2.18 -10.36 -21.66
CA GLN A 791 2.67 -10.63 -20.30
C GLN A 791 2.03 -11.87 -19.66
N GLU A 792 0.80 -12.23 -20.02
CA GLU A 792 0.21 -13.50 -19.56
C GLU A 792 0.99 -14.73 -20.02
N LYS A 793 1.66 -14.67 -21.17
CA LYS A 793 2.54 -15.76 -21.62
C LYS A 793 3.89 -15.74 -20.91
N GLU A 794 4.46 -14.57 -20.62
CA GLU A 794 5.70 -14.44 -19.86
C GLU A 794 5.49 -14.74 -18.37
N ASP A 795 4.44 -14.21 -17.74
CA ASP A 795 4.11 -14.53 -16.35
C ASP A 795 3.64 -16.00 -16.17
N ARG A 796 2.97 -16.57 -17.17
CA ARG A 796 2.65 -18.00 -17.20
C ARG A 796 3.90 -18.85 -17.43
N ASN A 797 4.81 -18.41 -18.25
CA ASN A 797 6.09 -19.07 -18.49
C ASN A 797 7.01 -18.91 -17.28
N GLU A 798 7.13 -17.74 -16.64
CA GLU A 798 7.91 -17.58 -15.41
C GLU A 798 7.35 -18.40 -14.22
N LEU A 799 6.04 -18.64 -14.16
CA LEU A 799 5.44 -19.54 -13.16
C LEU A 799 5.68 -21.03 -13.49
N PHE A 800 5.83 -21.39 -14.77
CA PHE A 800 5.81 -22.79 -15.22
C PHE A 800 6.94 -23.18 -16.21
N GLU A 801 7.86 -22.28 -16.61
CA GLU A 801 9.02 -22.60 -17.49
C GLU A 801 10.04 -23.56 -16.86
N GLY A 802 9.84 -24.00 -15.62
CA GLY A 802 10.56 -25.14 -15.06
C GLY A 802 10.00 -26.52 -15.44
N ILE A 803 8.97 -26.61 -16.31
CA ILE A 803 8.24 -27.85 -16.63
C ILE A 803 8.36 -28.20 -18.13
N LYS A 804 9.57 -28.19 -18.66
CA LYS A 804 9.90 -28.93 -19.87
C LYS A 804 11.06 -29.88 -19.65
#